data_2feeff2481a59ea0aef0ba54cbf40056
#
_entry.id   2feeff2481a59ea0aef0ba54cbf40056
#
_cell.length_a   1.000
_cell.length_b   1.000
_cell.length_c   1.000
_cell.angle_alpha   90.00
_cell.angle_beta   90.00
_cell.angle_gamma   90.00
#
_symmetry.space_group_name_H-M   'P 1'
#
loop_
_entity.id
_entity.type
_entity.pdbx_description
1 polymer ?
#
loop_
_entity_poly.entity_id
_entity_poly.type
_entity_poly.pdbx_seq_one_letter_code
_entity_poly.pdbx_strand_id
1 'polypeptide(L)'
;MKKFRPRPVRAALLASAALISIDPARAQEAPPADDKAAEAPAPNEIIVTARRRAERLQDVPIAISAFNAEALSNRQVDTLAGIQNATPNLYLNQGDAGNAVIYIRGVGQNDSLAFADPGVGVYIDDVYIARSQAAFLEVFDVDRIEVLRGPQGTFYGRNTIGGAVKFVSTRPTTSFSGYLEAGAGNFNSALVKARVSGPIAGEKLRGKIAFAYNRRDGYNNNSFTGRDDGDINSFSVRASLLYQPTPSLEFNFSADARFERPNSSRSPRRETPIAVFNGRNVVALPATSGPYDVQTNANGLSDQTGYGFALTGRWSISDRVTLESISAYRRFNFDLNLDTDASPFPVLDILLRQRQEQFSQELRVNYADSKLNFTGGLYYFYDLDGTFSGVDNGAATIFGFPVTAFGFPTSSLADTRQRTDSYAVFGDASYKLTERLSVSAGIRYTYEEKRSRRLFENFFNPAVSVILREPPFLGGVGIAGPPIRGEASFDAFTPRVSISYKLAEPVLLYASASRGFKSGGFDGRATTNFGFAPFRPEIVRSYEGGAKTSWLNGKLIVNAAVFYNDYTDVQVTSFGSDPVTGTFVSLFTNAARESAVGGELEIRARPVEGLTIDGSLGVLKARYDAFNILVGGVVTDVTNRRVVNAPDFNGGLGVTWRLPVGSRYATTFHIDGAYRSTAAIEITDSPVLRQRGYEAVNLFVAFGDAKDRWQVRAGIQNVTDRAVRVQGFNLSEFPGVEAGFFAAPRTFDVRFIGRF
;
A
#
# COMPACT_ATOMS: atom_id res chain seq x y z
N MET A 1 7.07 21.62 -29.51
CA MET A 1 7.07 20.15 -29.71
C MET A 1 8.50 19.64 -29.84
N LYS A 2 9.15 19.31 -28.70
CA LYS A 2 10.34 18.46 -28.73
C LYS A 2 9.91 17.12 -28.16
N LYS A 3 9.76 16.16 -29.05
CA LYS A 3 9.47 14.76 -28.69
C LYS A 3 10.46 14.28 -27.63
N PHE A 4 9.95 13.84 -26.52
CA PHE A 4 10.68 13.16 -25.46
C PHE A 4 11.33 11.91 -26.08
N ARG A 5 12.61 11.96 -26.40
CA ARG A 5 13.39 10.78 -26.75
C ARG A 5 13.96 10.20 -25.46
N PRO A 6 13.56 9.02 -25.04
CA PRO A 6 14.24 8.34 -23.95
C PRO A 6 15.66 8.04 -24.41
N ARG A 7 16.65 8.48 -23.67
CA ARG A 7 18.00 7.94 -23.81
C ARG A 7 17.93 6.47 -23.37
N PRO A 8 18.38 5.52 -24.21
CA PRO A 8 18.34 4.13 -23.84
C PRO A 8 19.23 3.88 -22.63
N VAL A 9 18.69 3.21 -21.61
CA VAL A 9 19.44 2.59 -20.51
C VAL A 9 20.23 1.43 -21.14
N ARG A 10 21.38 1.73 -21.73
CA ARG A 10 22.23 0.74 -22.44
C ARG A 10 23.23 0.03 -21.56
N ALA A 11 23.25 0.25 -20.23
CA ALA A 11 24.34 -0.25 -19.40
C ALA A 11 24.00 -1.40 -18.46
N ALA A 12 22.72 -1.77 -18.28
CA ALA A 12 22.36 -2.76 -17.23
C ALA A 12 22.03 -4.17 -17.71
N LEU A 13 21.90 -4.39 -19.01
CA LEU A 13 21.54 -5.72 -19.57
C LEU A 13 22.74 -6.62 -19.90
N LEU A 14 23.98 -6.13 -19.76
CA LEU A 14 25.19 -6.90 -20.15
C LEU A 14 25.93 -7.58 -18.98
N ALA A 15 25.47 -7.42 -17.74
CA ALA A 15 26.14 -8.05 -16.58
C ALA A 15 25.66 -9.48 -16.24
N SER A 16 24.63 -10.01 -16.93
CA SER A 16 24.06 -11.33 -16.62
C SER A 16 24.57 -12.47 -17.52
N ALA A 17 25.51 -12.22 -18.43
CA ALA A 17 25.97 -13.21 -19.41
C ALA A 17 27.43 -13.63 -19.24
N ALA A 18 28.01 -13.55 -18.05
CA ALA A 18 29.30 -14.22 -17.77
C ALA A 18 29.01 -15.71 -17.50
N LEU A 19 28.84 -16.50 -18.56
CA LEU A 19 28.88 -17.96 -18.52
C LEU A 19 30.32 -18.39 -18.22
N ILE A 20 30.56 -18.78 -16.98
CA ILE A 20 31.77 -19.56 -16.64
C ILE A 20 31.54 -20.97 -17.21
N SER A 21 32.30 -21.32 -18.22
CA SER A 21 32.42 -22.69 -18.70
C SER A 21 33.20 -23.51 -17.67
N ILE A 22 32.49 -24.37 -16.93
CA ILE A 22 33.06 -25.38 -16.06
C ILE A 22 32.86 -26.74 -16.71
N ASP A 23 33.95 -27.44 -16.99
CA ASP A 23 33.99 -28.80 -17.52
C ASP A 23 33.20 -29.77 -16.60
N PRO A 24 32.46 -30.74 -17.17
CA PRO A 24 31.70 -31.70 -16.38
C PRO A 24 32.63 -32.77 -15.78
N ALA A 25 32.99 -32.62 -14.51
CA ALA A 25 33.59 -33.67 -13.72
C ALA A 25 32.56 -34.81 -13.51
N ARG A 26 32.99 -36.04 -13.80
CA ARG A 26 32.21 -37.28 -13.66
C ARG A 26 31.61 -37.42 -12.28
N ALA A 27 30.29 -37.57 -12.25
CA ALA A 27 29.56 -37.91 -11.03
C ALA A 27 29.83 -39.37 -10.67
N GLN A 28 30.34 -39.59 -9.46
CA GLN A 28 30.46 -40.88 -8.80
C GLN A 28 29.12 -41.15 -8.10
N GLU A 29 28.50 -42.31 -8.37
CA GLU A 29 27.26 -42.73 -7.72
C GLU A 29 27.42 -42.75 -6.20
N ALA A 30 26.58 -42.00 -5.52
CA ALA A 30 26.48 -42.02 -4.07
C ALA A 30 25.41 -43.05 -3.62
N PRO A 31 25.58 -43.69 -2.45
CA PRO A 31 24.63 -44.67 -1.94
C PRO A 31 23.26 -44.01 -1.61
N PRO A 32 22.17 -44.76 -1.61
CA PRO A 32 20.83 -44.22 -1.38
C PRO A 32 20.73 -43.60 0.04
N ALA A 33 20.53 -42.31 0.10
CA ALA A 33 20.22 -41.59 1.31
C ALA A 33 18.77 -41.85 1.71
N ASP A 34 18.54 -42.12 2.98
CA ASP A 34 17.23 -42.19 3.60
C ASP A 34 16.38 -40.97 3.24
N ASP A 35 15.36 -41.20 2.44
CA ASP A 35 14.38 -40.20 1.99
C ASP A 35 13.47 -39.81 3.15
N LYS A 36 13.94 -38.93 4.03
CA LYS A 36 13.02 -38.06 4.75
C LYS A 36 12.61 -36.93 3.82
N ALA A 37 11.74 -37.23 2.87
CA ALA A 37 10.96 -36.25 2.14
C ALA A 37 10.40 -35.25 3.17
N ALA A 38 10.66 -33.96 2.97
CA ALA A 38 10.03 -32.91 3.76
C ALA A 38 8.51 -33.19 3.70
N GLU A 39 7.92 -33.50 4.84
CA GLU A 39 6.51 -33.81 4.96
C GLU A 39 5.72 -32.70 4.26
N ALA A 40 4.88 -33.07 3.31
CA ALA A 40 4.01 -32.11 2.62
C ALA A 40 3.22 -31.35 3.70
N PRO A 41 3.14 -30.00 3.63
CA PRO A 41 2.48 -29.22 4.66
C PRO A 41 1.06 -29.74 4.87
N ALA A 42 0.66 -29.84 6.13
CA ALA A 42 -0.70 -30.30 6.47
C ALA A 42 -1.73 -29.43 5.71
N PRO A 43 -2.87 -29.96 5.26
CA PRO A 43 -3.83 -29.28 4.38
C PRO A 43 -4.29 -27.88 4.82
N ASN A 44 -3.96 -27.49 6.04
CA ASN A 44 -4.38 -26.24 6.70
C ASN A 44 -3.21 -25.32 7.09
N GLU A 45 -2.00 -25.64 6.68
CA GLU A 45 -0.81 -24.92 7.08
C GLU A 45 -0.51 -23.75 6.12
N ILE A 46 -0.35 -22.55 6.68
CA ILE A 46 -0.03 -21.36 5.90
C ILE A 46 1.50 -21.22 5.85
N ILE A 47 2.05 -21.31 4.64
CA ILE A 47 3.45 -21.01 4.38
C ILE A 47 3.57 -19.51 4.06
N VAL A 48 4.53 -18.82 4.66
CA VAL A 48 4.84 -17.41 4.43
C VAL A 48 6.27 -17.22 3.94
N THR A 49 6.54 -16.10 3.31
CA THR A 49 7.88 -15.75 2.81
C THR A 49 8.42 -14.45 3.43
N ALA A 50 7.99 -14.17 4.65
CA ALA A 50 8.31 -12.96 5.39
C ALA A 50 9.81 -12.71 5.59
N ARG A 51 10.61 -13.77 5.77
CA ARG A 51 12.08 -13.70 5.92
C ARG A 51 12.82 -14.07 4.63
N ARG A 52 12.21 -13.80 3.46
CA ARG A 52 12.76 -14.09 2.13
C ARG A 52 13.02 -15.58 1.86
N ARG A 53 12.39 -16.46 2.63
CA ARG A 53 12.39 -17.92 2.48
C ARG A 53 11.04 -18.48 2.89
N ALA A 54 10.67 -19.64 2.35
CA ALA A 54 9.41 -20.30 2.68
C ALA A 54 9.49 -20.91 4.09
N GLU A 55 8.59 -20.51 4.98
CA GLU A 55 8.52 -20.98 6.36
C GLU A 55 7.06 -21.12 6.81
N ARG A 56 6.81 -22.00 7.75
CA ARG A 56 5.48 -22.14 8.36
C ARG A 56 5.17 -20.88 9.17
N LEU A 57 3.97 -20.30 9.01
CA LEU A 57 3.54 -19.10 9.74
C LEU A 57 3.78 -19.22 11.25
N GLN A 58 3.56 -20.41 11.82
CA GLN A 58 3.69 -20.69 13.26
C GLN A 58 5.15 -20.74 13.73
N ASP A 59 6.12 -20.94 12.83
CA ASP A 59 7.56 -21.01 13.17
C ASP A 59 8.28 -19.66 12.98
N VAL A 60 7.61 -18.64 12.43
CA VAL A 60 8.23 -17.34 12.15
C VAL A 60 8.07 -16.40 13.35
N PRO A 61 9.16 -15.95 14.02
CA PRO A 61 9.10 -15.08 15.21
C PRO A 61 8.88 -13.60 14.83
N ILE A 62 7.76 -13.30 14.18
CA ILE A 62 7.31 -11.97 13.74
C ILE A 62 5.78 -11.96 13.78
N ALA A 63 5.16 -10.82 14.13
CA ALA A 63 3.72 -10.62 13.99
C ALA A 63 3.34 -10.55 12.50
N ILE A 64 2.61 -11.55 11.99
CA ILE A 64 2.20 -11.66 10.58
C ILE A 64 0.74 -12.12 10.53
N SER A 65 -0.06 -11.41 9.73
CA SER A 65 -1.35 -11.90 9.25
C SER A 65 -1.19 -12.42 7.83
N ALA A 66 -1.69 -13.61 7.54
CA ALA A 66 -1.63 -14.19 6.20
C ALA A 66 -3.00 -14.70 5.76
N PHE A 67 -3.40 -14.29 4.55
CA PHE A 67 -4.69 -14.62 3.94
C PHE A 67 -4.44 -15.39 2.65
N ASN A 68 -4.81 -16.66 2.61
CA ASN A 68 -4.78 -17.44 1.37
C ASN A 68 -5.96 -17.07 0.45
N ALA A 69 -5.98 -17.59 -0.77
CA ALA A 69 -7.02 -17.30 -1.77
C ALA A 69 -8.44 -17.61 -1.27
N GLU A 70 -8.62 -18.66 -0.46
CA GLU A 70 -9.91 -19.03 0.13
C GLU A 70 -10.37 -17.98 1.15
N ALA A 71 -9.50 -17.58 2.08
CA ALA A 71 -9.81 -16.57 3.09
C ALA A 71 -10.14 -15.21 2.45
N LEU A 72 -9.44 -14.82 1.36
CA LEU A 72 -9.72 -13.62 0.59
C LEU A 72 -11.08 -13.70 -0.12
N SER A 73 -11.39 -14.85 -0.72
CA SER A 73 -12.67 -15.09 -1.38
C SER A 73 -13.84 -15.07 -0.38
N ASN A 74 -13.68 -15.72 0.78
CA ASN A 74 -14.71 -15.75 1.82
C ASN A 74 -14.98 -14.40 2.46
N ARG A 75 -14.06 -13.45 2.39
CA ARG A 75 -14.23 -12.06 2.85
C ARG A 75 -14.59 -11.10 1.73
N GLN A 76 -14.83 -11.59 0.52
CA GLN A 76 -15.11 -10.79 -0.68
C GLN A 76 -14.06 -9.66 -0.89
N VAL A 77 -12.79 -10.00 -0.69
CA VAL A 77 -11.69 -9.03 -0.83
C VAL A 77 -11.37 -8.82 -2.31
N ASP A 78 -11.94 -7.78 -2.89
CA ASP A 78 -11.69 -7.39 -4.30
C ASP A 78 -10.53 -6.41 -4.44
N THR A 79 -10.26 -5.62 -3.39
CA THR A 79 -9.13 -4.69 -3.31
C THR A 79 -8.37 -4.88 -2.01
N LEU A 80 -7.15 -4.35 -1.95
CA LEU A 80 -6.31 -4.43 -0.76
C LEU A 80 -7.01 -3.93 0.52
N ALA A 81 -7.90 -2.93 0.42
CA ALA A 81 -8.64 -2.40 1.57
C ALA A 81 -9.47 -3.47 2.32
N GLY A 82 -9.92 -4.51 1.64
CA GLY A 82 -10.76 -5.56 2.24
C GLY A 82 -10.08 -6.36 3.37
N ILE A 83 -8.74 -6.36 3.48
CA ILE A 83 -8.04 -7.10 4.55
C ILE A 83 -7.97 -6.34 5.88
N GLN A 84 -8.29 -5.03 5.89
CA GLN A 84 -8.11 -4.20 7.08
C GLN A 84 -8.95 -4.65 8.28
N ASN A 85 -10.17 -5.18 8.03
CA ASN A 85 -11.09 -5.59 9.09
C ASN A 85 -10.69 -6.93 9.75
N ALA A 86 -9.78 -7.67 9.13
CA ALA A 86 -9.28 -8.95 9.61
C ALA A 86 -7.83 -8.89 10.12
N THR A 87 -7.21 -7.70 10.12
CA THR A 87 -5.81 -7.51 10.53
C THR A 87 -5.74 -6.55 11.71
N PRO A 88 -5.16 -6.96 12.86
CA PRO A 88 -4.98 -6.07 14.00
C PRO A 88 -4.12 -4.85 13.65
N ASN A 89 -4.49 -3.67 14.16
CA ASN A 89 -3.76 -2.41 14.04
C ASN A 89 -3.37 -2.02 12.59
N LEU A 90 -4.15 -2.50 11.60
CA LEU A 90 -4.04 -2.08 10.20
C LEU A 90 -5.16 -1.09 9.87
N TYR A 91 -4.79 0.06 9.33
CA TYR A 91 -5.67 0.96 8.60
C TYR A 91 -5.27 0.96 7.13
N LEU A 92 -6.21 0.70 6.23
CA LEU A 92 -5.95 0.61 4.81
C LEU A 92 -7.18 1.06 4.02
N ASN A 93 -7.05 2.18 3.32
CA ASN A 93 -8.10 2.72 2.48
C ASN A 93 -7.53 3.32 1.20
N GLN A 94 -8.40 3.59 0.25
CA GLN A 94 -8.06 4.39 -0.91
C GLN A 94 -8.21 5.87 -0.56
N GLY A 95 -7.14 6.63 -0.75
CA GLY A 95 -7.11 8.07 -0.54
C GLY A 95 -7.78 8.88 -1.65
N ASP A 96 -7.67 10.20 -1.54
CA ASP A 96 -8.18 11.24 -2.44
C ASP A 96 -7.68 11.07 -3.89
N ALA A 97 -6.41 10.77 -4.04
CA ALA A 97 -5.74 10.60 -5.33
C ALA A 97 -5.68 9.13 -5.78
N GLY A 98 -6.62 8.28 -5.35
CA GLY A 98 -6.59 6.85 -5.67
C GLY A 98 -5.41 6.07 -5.03
N ASN A 99 -4.64 6.72 -4.15
CA ASN A 99 -3.47 6.15 -3.49
C ASN A 99 -3.85 5.17 -2.36
N ALA A 100 -2.97 4.22 -2.08
CA ALA A 100 -3.08 3.37 -0.91
C ALA A 100 -2.63 4.16 0.33
N VAL A 101 -3.58 4.48 1.21
CA VAL A 101 -3.32 5.01 2.55
C VAL A 101 -3.20 3.83 3.49
N ILE A 102 -1.97 3.51 3.88
CA ILE A 102 -1.67 2.33 4.71
C ILE A 102 -0.97 2.76 5.98
N TYR A 103 -1.56 2.39 7.13
CA TYR A 103 -0.97 2.55 8.46
C TYR A 103 -0.96 1.22 9.19
N ILE A 104 0.16 0.88 9.77
CA ILE A 104 0.31 -0.28 10.66
C ILE A 104 0.83 0.23 12.00
N ARG A 105 0.10 -0.07 13.09
CA ARG A 105 0.45 0.35 14.45
C ARG A 105 0.62 1.87 14.60
N GLY A 106 -0.20 2.64 13.88
CA GLY A 106 -0.18 4.11 13.87
C GLY A 106 0.80 4.74 12.88
N VAL A 107 1.60 3.97 12.16
CA VAL A 107 2.63 4.48 11.25
C VAL A 107 2.29 4.24 9.80
N GLY A 108 2.34 5.30 9.00
CA GLY A 108 1.99 5.29 7.59
C GLY A 108 2.29 6.61 6.89
N GLN A 109 1.58 6.91 5.82
CA GLN A 109 1.65 8.18 5.08
C GLN A 109 0.30 8.49 4.43
N ASN A 110 -0.21 9.70 4.65
CA ASN A 110 -1.43 10.20 4.02
C ASN A 110 -1.15 10.97 2.72
N ASP A 111 0.02 11.62 2.64
CA ASP A 111 0.36 12.44 1.49
C ASP A 111 0.52 11.57 0.24
N SER A 112 -0.24 11.89 -0.80
CA SER A 112 -0.26 11.15 -2.06
C SER A 112 0.82 11.58 -3.04
N LEU A 113 1.57 12.66 -2.76
CA LEU A 113 2.57 13.18 -3.68
C LEU A 113 3.83 12.32 -3.72
N ALA A 114 4.47 12.30 -4.88
CA ALA A 114 5.59 11.42 -5.19
C ALA A 114 6.82 11.54 -4.30
N PHE A 115 7.04 12.69 -3.71
CA PHE A 115 8.18 12.92 -2.81
C PHE A 115 7.97 12.34 -1.40
N ALA A 116 6.72 12.10 -1.01
CA ALA A 116 6.35 11.51 0.27
C ALA A 116 6.43 9.98 0.18
N ASP A 117 7.56 9.42 0.56
CA ASP A 117 7.75 7.97 0.58
C ASP A 117 6.76 7.29 1.58
N PRO A 118 6.22 6.10 1.28
CA PRO A 118 5.30 5.40 2.18
C PRO A 118 5.99 4.92 3.46
N GLY A 119 5.26 4.82 4.58
CA GLY A 119 5.74 4.21 5.82
C GLY A 119 5.58 2.69 5.86
N VAL A 120 4.73 2.13 4.97
CA VAL A 120 4.49 0.69 4.79
C VAL A 120 4.81 0.31 3.36
N GLY A 121 5.72 -0.65 3.18
CA GLY A 121 6.13 -1.13 1.86
C GLY A 121 5.10 -2.07 1.26
N VAL A 122 4.80 -1.93 -0.05
CA VAL A 122 3.94 -2.86 -0.80
C VAL A 122 4.79 -3.60 -1.82
N TYR A 123 4.60 -4.91 -1.92
CA TYR A 123 5.38 -5.80 -2.77
C TYR A 123 4.48 -6.72 -3.59
N ILE A 124 4.82 -6.96 -4.84
CA ILE A 124 4.27 -8.04 -5.69
C ILE A 124 5.43 -8.99 -6.01
N ASP A 125 5.32 -10.26 -5.59
CA ASP A 125 6.33 -11.30 -5.85
C ASP A 125 7.77 -10.83 -5.55
N ASP A 126 7.97 -10.21 -4.37
CA ASP A 126 9.21 -9.61 -3.89
C ASP A 126 9.65 -8.30 -4.59
N VAL A 127 8.95 -7.82 -5.60
CA VAL A 127 9.22 -6.54 -6.26
C VAL A 127 8.55 -5.39 -5.51
N TYR A 128 9.33 -4.41 -5.06
CA TYR A 128 8.84 -3.22 -4.36
C TYR A 128 8.05 -2.29 -5.30
N ILE A 129 6.93 -1.76 -4.82
CA ILE A 129 6.13 -0.73 -5.49
C ILE A 129 6.36 0.60 -4.80
N ALA A 130 7.05 1.52 -5.48
CA ALA A 130 7.54 2.74 -4.86
C ALA A 130 6.47 3.79 -4.62
N ARG A 131 5.37 3.80 -5.39
CA ARG A 131 4.34 4.85 -5.33
C ARG A 131 3.05 4.33 -4.70
N SER A 132 2.48 5.12 -3.80
CA SER A 132 1.25 4.78 -3.08
C SER A 132 0.05 4.63 -4.02
N GLN A 133 -0.03 5.38 -5.13
CA GLN A 133 -1.08 5.25 -6.13
C GLN A 133 -1.01 3.88 -6.83
N ALA A 134 0.19 3.42 -7.18
CA ALA A 134 0.40 2.10 -7.79
C ALA A 134 0.20 0.94 -6.80
N ALA A 135 0.18 1.22 -5.50
CA ALA A 135 0.10 0.24 -4.41
C ALA A 135 -1.34 -0.15 -4.03
N PHE A 136 -2.37 0.57 -4.51
CA PHE A 136 -3.77 0.18 -4.29
C PHE A 136 -4.17 -0.89 -5.31
N LEU A 137 -3.89 -2.13 -4.98
CA LEU A 137 -3.98 -3.27 -5.89
C LEU A 137 -5.35 -3.96 -5.82
N GLU A 138 -5.82 -4.41 -7.00
CA GLU A 138 -6.91 -5.36 -7.12
C GLU A 138 -6.46 -6.76 -6.71
N VAL A 139 -7.33 -7.49 -6.02
CA VAL A 139 -7.06 -8.85 -5.55
C VAL A 139 -7.60 -9.85 -6.58
N PHE A 140 -6.71 -10.30 -7.44
CA PHE A 140 -6.93 -11.38 -8.42
C PHE A 140 -5.63 -12.14 -8.65
N ASP A 141 -5.70 -13.41 -9.04
CA ASP A 141 -4.52 -14.25 -9.29
C ASP A 141 -3.54 -14.28 -8.10
N VAL A 142 -4.06 -14.30 -6.89
CA VAL A 142 -3.30 -14.25 -5.64
C VAL A 142 -3.32 -15.62 -4.96
N ASP A 143 -2.14 -16.14 -4.61
CA ASP A 143 -1.98 -17.30 -3.75
C ASP A 143 -2.26 -16.91 -2.29
N ARG A 144 -1.64 -15.80 -1.87
CA ARG A 144 -1.84 -15.22 -0.53
C ARG A 144 -1.42 -13.76 -0.45
N ILE A 145 -1.91 -13.08 0.58
CA ILE A 145 -1.45 -11.76 1.01
C ILE A 145 -0.84 -11.92 2.41
N GLU A 146 0.38 -11.42 2.59
CA GLU A 146 1.08 -11.40 3.87
C GLU A 146 1.16 -9.95 4.37
N VAL A 147 0.72 -9.67 5.61
CA VAL A 147 0.87 -8.39 6.29
C VAL A 147 1.86 -8.56 7.43
N LEU A 148 3.05 -8.01 7.25
CA LEU A 148 4.12 -8.04 8.23
C LEU A 148 4.02 -6.76 9.07
N ARG A 149 3.80 -6.89 10.36
CA ARG A 149 3.62 -5.76 11.27
C ARG A 149 4.91 -5.44 12.02
N GLY A 150 5.16 -4.14 12.21
CA GLY A 150 6.41 -3.63 12.78
C GLY A 150 7.53 -3.53 11.74
N PRO A 151 8.67 -2.92 12.10
CA PRO A 151 9.74 -2.56 11.16
C PRO A 151 10.33 -3.77 10.44
N GLN A 152 10.43 -3.66 9.10
CA GLN A 152 10.98 -4.70 8.22
C GLN A 152 12.28 -4.25 7.52
N GLY A 153 13.00 -3.28 8.09
CA GLY A 153 14.17 -2.66 7.47
C GLY A 153 15.28 -3.63 7.07
N THR A 154 15.51 -4.72 7.81
CA THR A 154 16.57 -5.70 7.54
C THR A 154 16.30 -6.47 6.23
N PHE A 155 15.11 -7.04 6.05
CA PHE A 155 14.79 -7.86 4.87
C PHE A 155 14.28 -7.05 3.69
N TYR A 156 13.49 -6.00 3.95
CA TYR A 156 12.75 -5.25 2.93
C TYR A 156 13.34 -3.86 2.66
N GLY A 157 14.16 -3.35 3.60
CA GLY A 157 14.90 -2.11 3.44
C GLY A 157 14.08 -0.86 3.70
N ARG A 158 14.24 0.13 2.82
CA ARG A 158 13.64 1.46 2.94
C ARG A 158 12.10 1.43 3.03
N ASN A 159 11.55 2.44 3.68
CA ASN A 159 10.10 2.72 3.65
C ASN A 159 9.23 1.56 4.19
N THR A 160 9.74 0.84 5.18
CA THR A 160 9.06 -0.28 5.84
C THR A 160 9.08 -0.12 7.37
N ILE A 161 8.96 1.12 7.86
CA ILE A 161 9.00 1.43 9.30
C ILE A 161 7.75 0.93 10.03
N GLY A 162 6.58 1.00 9.42
CA GLY A 162 5.33 0.45 9.96
C GLY A 162 5.18 -1.04 9.69
N GLY A 163 5.74 -1.52 8.56
CA GLY A 163 5.61 -2.89 8.12
C GLY A 163 5.67 -3.07 6.62
N ALA A 164 5.19 -4.22 6.15
CA ALA A 164 5.10 -4.53 4.73
C ALA A 164 3.83 -5.31 4.40
N VAL A 165 3.25 -5.05 3.23
CA VAL A 165 2.16 -5.82 2.63
C VAL A 165 2.69 -6.50 1.38
N LYS A 166 2.56 -7.81 1.32
CA LYS A 166 3.13 -8.62 0.27
C LYS A 166 2.05 -9.43 -0.44
N PHE A 167 1.93 -9.23 -1.75
CA PHE A 167 1.15 -10.06 -2.66
C PHE A 167 2.03 -11.17 -3.20
N VAL A 168 1.59 -12.39 -3.06
CA VAL A 168 2.22 -13.55 -3.68
C VAL A 168 1.27 -14.09 -4.73
N SER A 169 1.69 -14.05 -5.99
CA SER A 169 0.90 -14.54 -7.13
C SER A 169 0.83 -16.06 -7.14
N THR A 170 -0.24 -16.61 -7.71
CA THR A 170 -0.27 -18.05 -8.01
C THR A 170 0.84 -18.43 -8.97
N ARG A 171 1.40 -19.63 -8.84
CA ARG A 171 2.42 -20.15 -9.79
C ARG A 171 1.75 -20.85 -10.97
N PRO A 172 2.38 -20.87 -12.17
CA PRO A 172 1.93 -21.71 -13.27
C PRO A 172 1.82 -23.18 -12.87
N THR A 173 0.68 -23.80 -13.15
CA THR A 173 0.34 -25.17 -12.73
C THR A 173 0.96 -26.24 -13.64
N THR A 174 1.14 -27.44 -13.12
CA THR A 174 1.62 -28.61 -13.88
C THR A 174 0.54 -29.27 -14.74
N SER A 175 -0.72 -29.06 -14.40
CA SER A 175 -1.89 -29.48 -15.17
C SER A 175 -2.70 -28.27 -15.60
N PHE A 176 -3.49 -28.44 -16.66
CA PHE A 176 -4.40 -27.39 -17.10
C PHE A 176 -5.43 -27.08 -16.02
N SER A 177 -5.62 -25.80 -15.72
CA SER A 177 -6.56 -25.32 -14.71
C SER A 177 -7.11 -23.95 -15.08
N GLY A 178 -8.33 -23.68 -14.67
CA GLY A 178 -9.01 -22.42 -14.92
C GLY A 178 -9.80 -21.92 -13.74
N TYR A 179 -10.02 -20.62 -13.72
CA TYR A 179 -10.84 -19.90 -12.76
C TYR A 179 -11.62 -18.80 -13.49
N LEU A 180 -12.90 -18.70 -13.19
CA LEU A 180 -13.77 -17.63 -13.66
C LEU A 180 -14.63 -17.14 -12.49
N GLU A 181 -14.67 -15.84 -12.26
CA GLU A 181 -15.62 -15.17 -11.37
C GLU A 181 -16.29 -14.06 -12.17
N ALA A 182 -17.62 -14.03 -12.21
CA ALA A 182 -18.39 -12.99 -12.85
C ALA A 182 -19.54 -12.56 -11.94
N GLY A 183 -19.72 -11.27 -11.73
CA GLY A 183 -20.71 -10.72 -10.82
C GLY A 183 -21.28 -9.39 -11.27
N ALA A 184 -22.47 -9.09 -10.76
CA ALA A 184 -23.16 -7.81 -10.93
C ALA A 184 -23.85 -7.41 -9.62
N GLY A 185 -24.04 -6.09 -9.42
CA GLY A 185 -24.63 -5.56 -8.19
C GLY A 185 -25.22 -4.17 -8.36
N ASN A 186 -25.53 -3.51 -7.24
CA ASN A 186 -26.03 -2.14 -7.29
C ASN A 186 -24.96 -1.17 -7.81
N PHE A 187 -25.35 0.08 -8.08
CA PHE A 187 -24.55 1.08 -8.79
C PHE A 187 -24.03 0.58 -10.14
N ASN A 188 -24.82 -0.22 -10.86
CA ASN A 188 -24.47 -0.85 -12.15
C ASN A 188 -23.09 -1.54 -12.09
N SER A 189 -22.75 -2.12 -10.95
CA SER A 189 -21.45 -2.78 -10.77
C SER A 189 -21.36 -4.05 -11.58
N ALA A 190 -20.18 -4.29 -12.18
CA ALA A 190 -19.83 -5.50 -12.88
C ALA A 190 -18.39 -5.89 -12.54
N LEU A 191 -18.18 -7.15 -12.21
CA LEU A 191 -16.87 -7.72 -11.90
C LEU A 191 -16.65 -8.97 -12.75
N VAL A 192 -15.48 -9.08 -13.38
CA VAL A 192 -15.04 -10.31 -14.03
C VAL A 192 -13.58 -10.56 -13.66
N LYS A 193 -13.29 -11.74 -13.12
CA LYS A 193 -11.93 -12.23 -12.91
C LYS A 193 -11.78 -13.58 -13.60
N ALA A 194 -10.70 -13.77 -14.34
CA ALA A 194 -10.42 -15.07 -14.94
C ALA A 194 -8.93 -15.38 -14.91
N ARG A 195 -8.62 -16.68 -14.90
CA ARG A 195 -7.25 -17.21 -14.98
C ARG A 195 -7.27 -18.53 -15.72
N VAL A 196 -6.25 -18.71 -16.58
CA VAL A 196 -5.91 -19.99 -17.19
C VAL A 196 -4.44 -20.27 -16.93
N SER A 197 -4.11 -21.50 -16.57
CA SER A 197 -2.76 -21.93 -16.21
C SER A 197 -2.53 -23.38 -16.63
N GLY A 198 -1.30 -23.71 -17.04
CA GLY A 198 -0.95 -25.08 -17.40
C GLY A 198 0.40 -25.20 -18.13
N PRO A 199 0.75 -26.42 -18.56
CA PRO A 199 1.94 -26.70 -19.36
C PRO A 199 1.79 -26.11 -20.77
N ILE A 200 2.86 -25.47 -21.28
CA ILE A 200 2.97 -24.97 -22.67
C ILE A 200 3.78 -25.93 -23.50
N ALA A 201 4.93 -26.39 -22.99
CA ALA A 201 5.80 -27.36 -23.66
C ALA A 201 6.34 -28.36 -22.65
N GLY A 202 5.67 -29.50 -22.54
CA GLY A 202 5.98 -30.53 -21.53
C GLY A 202 5.90 -29.97 -20.11
N GLU A 203 6.59 -30.61 -19.17
CA GLU A 203 6.62 -30.18 -17.77
C GLU A 203 7.57 -29.02 -17.50
N LYS A 204 8.53 -28.77 -18.42
CA LYS A 204 9.60 -27.79 -18.24
C LYS A 204 9.15 -26.34 -18.47
N LEU A 205 8.18 -26.11 -19.34
CA LEU A 205 7.67 -24.76 -19.62
C LEU A 205 6.19 -24.69 -19.32
N ARG A 206 5.83 -23.91 -18.33
CA ARG A 206 4.47 -23.69 -17.86
C ARG A 206 4.11 -22.22 -17.97
N GLY A 207 2.85 -21.92 -18.21
CA GLY A 207 2.38 -20.57 -18.36
C GLY A 207 1.09 -20.31 -17.62
N LYS A 208 0.85 -19.04 -17.36
CA LYS A 208 -0.36 -18.55 -16.74
C LYS A 208 -0.69 -17.17 -17.29
N ILE A 209 -1.99 -16.91 -17.49
CA ILE A 209 -2.54 -15.59 -17.74
C ILE A 209 -3.78 -15.40 -16.89
N ALA A 210 -3.92 -14.24 -16.29
CA ALA A 210 -5.08 -13.84 -15.50
C ALA A 210 -5.45 -12.40 -15.82
N PHE A 211 -6.75 -12.08 -15.74
CA PHE A 211 -7.24 -10.72 -15.83
C PHE A 211 -8.35 -10.44 -14.81
N ALA A 212 -8.54 -9.18 -14.51
CA ALA A 212 -9.66 -8.66 -13.73
C ALA A 212 -10.23 -7.41 -14.42
N TYR A 213 -11.54 -7.31 -14.48
CA TYR A 213 -12.28 -6.13 -14.88
C TYR A 213 -13.25 -5.75 -13.79
N ASN A 214 -13.25 -4.49 -13.38
CA ASN A 214 -14.14 -3.98 -12.36
C ASN A 214 -14.73 -2.65 -12.82
N ARG A 215 -16.07 -2.57 -12.83
CA ARG A 215 -16.81 -1.36 -13.14
C ARG A 215 -17.88 -1.12 -12.08
N ARG A 216 -18.09 0.14 -11.71
CA ARG A 216 -19.17 0.58 -10.85
C ARG A 216 -19.42 2.07 -11.08
N ASP A 217 -20.70 2.49 -11.14
CA ASP A 217 -21.07 3.91 -11.19
C ASP A 217 -20.70 4.62 -9.87
N GLY A 218 -20.60 5.92 -9.91
CA GLY A 218 -20.36 6.78 -8.75
C GLY A 218 -21.45 6.64 -7.68
N TYR A 219 -21.13 7.06 -6.47
CA TYR A 219 -22.10 7.12 -5.36
C TYR A 219 -22.16 8.50 -4.70
N ASN A 220 -21.31 9.43 -5.12
CA ASN A 220 -21.35 10.82 -4.66
C ASN A 220 -22.22 11.62 -5.61
N ASN A 221 -23.39 12.09 -5.12
CA ASN A 221 -24.31 12.90 -5.90
C ASN A 221 -23.79 14.34 -6.01
N ASN A 222 -23.24 14.70 -7.17
CA ASN A 222 -22.73 16.04 -7.43
C ASN A 222 -23.86 16.94 -7.96
N SER A 223 -24.45 17.75 -7.08
CA SER A 223 -25.56 18.64 -7.42
C SER A 223 -25.17 19.80 -8.34
N PHE A 224 -23.87 20.10 -8.50
CA PHE A 224 -23.38 21.13 -9.42
C PHE A 224 -23.28 20.60 -10.86
N THR A 225 -22.68 19.41 -11.04
CA THR A 225 -22.48 18.82 -12.38
C THR A 225 -23.70 17.99 -12.84
N GLY A 226 -24.57 17.58 -11.92
CA GLY A 226 -25.69 16.66 -12.18
C GLY A 226 -25.20 15.21 -12.44
N ARG A 227 -23.99 14.83 -12.04
CA ARG A 227 -23.43 13.49 -12.21
C ARG A 227 -23.14 12.84 -10.87
N ASP A 228 -23.05 11.52 -10.87
CA ASP A 228 -22.54 10.78 -9.73
C ASP A 228 -21.02 10.63 -9.86
N ASP A 229 -20.26 11.12 -8.87
CA ASP A 229 -18.81 11.08 -8.84
C ASP A 229 -18.27 9.85 -8.07
N GLY A 230 -17.02 9.46 -8.34
CA GLY A 230 -16.35 8.36 -7.66
C GLY A 230 -16.69 6.99 -8.24
N ASP A 231 -16.88 6.90 -9.55
CA ASP A 231 -17.03 5.65 -10.27
C ASP A 231 -15.72 4.84 -10.32
N ILE A 232 -15.82 3.59 -10.69
CA ILE A 232 -14.70 2.68 -10.92
C ILE A 232 -14.80 2.16 -12.35
N ASN A 233 -13.69 2.17 -13.07
CA ASN A 233 -13.55 1.50 -14.35
C ASN A 233 -12.08 1.07 -14.50
N SER A 234 -11.80 -0.18 -14.14
CA SER A 234 -10.44 -0.71 -14.07
C SER A 234 -10.32 -2.03 -14.81
N PHE A 235 -9.18 -2.23 -15.46
CA PHE A 235 -8.78 -3.46 -16.08
C PHE A 235 -7.34 -3.79 -15.67
N SER A 236 -7.14 -5.01 -15.21
CA SER A 236 -5.84 -5.52 -14.78
C SER A 236 -5.53 -6.84 -15.45
N VAL A 237 -4.28 -7.05 -15.85
CA VAL A 237 -3.79 -8.31 -16.42
C VAL A 237 -2.48 -8.73 -15.76
N ARG A 238 -2.30 -10.04 -15.57
CA ARG A 238 -1.05 -10.63 -15.08
C ARG A 238 -0.75 -11.88 -15.86
N ALA A 239 0.51 -12.03 -16.29
CA ALA A 239 1.00 -13.22 -16.97
C ALA A 239 2.29 -13.71 -16.33
N SER A 240 2.55 -15.01 -16.42
CA SER A 240 3.80 -15.60 -15.92
C SER A 240 4.19 -16.80 -16.78
N LEU A 241 5.49 -16.90 -17.07
CA LEU A 241 6.12 -18.02 -17.75
C LEU A 241 7.18 -18.61 -16.81
N LEU A 242 7.02 -19.86 -16.46
CA LEU A 242 7.91 -20.61 -15.60
C LEU A 242 8.66 -21.64 -16.45
N TYR A 243 9.98 -21.46 -16.58
CA TYR A 243 10.87 -22.37 -17.28
C TYR A 243 11.80 -23.07 -16.30
N GLN A 244 11.72 -24.40 -16.24
CA GLN A 244 12.51 -25.25 -15.36
C GLN A 244 13.32 -26.24 -16.21
N PRO A 245 14.50 -25.82 -16.75
CA PRO A 245 15.31 -26.67 -17.60
C PRO A 245 15.83 -27.92 -16.88
N THR A 246 16.15 -27.79 -15.58
CA THR A 246 16.59 -28.87 -14.69
C THR A 246 15.83 -28.76 -13.34
N PRO A 247 15.79 -29.82 -12.52
CA PRO A 247 15.21 -29.74 -11.18
C PRO A 247 15.81 -28.67 -10.28
N SER A 248 17.10 -28.34 -10.48
CA SER A 248 17.84 -27.36 -9.68
C SER A 248 17.81 -25.93 -10.20
N LEU A 249 17.34 -25.69 -11.45
CA LEU A 249 17.36 -24.36 -12.07
C LEU A 249 15.98 -23.99 -12.57
N GLU A 250 15.50 -22.82 -12.16
CA GLU A 250 14.20 -22.27 -12.48
C GLU A 250 14.29 -20.80 -12.88
N PHE A 251 13.56 -20.40 -13.90
CA PHE A 251 13.34 -19.01 -14.30
C PHE A 251 11.85 -18.73 -14.34
N ASN A 252 11.42 -17.69 -13.64
CA ASN A 252 10.05 -17.18 -13.68
C ASN A 252 10.07 -15.77 -14.27
N PHE A 253 9.54 -15.62 -15.47
CA PHE A 253 9.25 -14.32 -16.06
C PHE A 253 7.81 -13.95 -15.74
N SER A 254 7.57 -12.80 -15.14
CA SER A 254 6.25 -12.25 -14.86
C SER A 254 6.06 -10.87 -15.47
N ALA A 255 4.84 -10.59 -15.88
CA ALA A 255 4.40 -9.29 -16.38
C ALA A 255 3.04 -8.96 -15.81
N ASP A 256 2.84 -7.70 -15.44
CA ASP A 256 1.54 -7.19 -15.01
C ASP A 256 1.26 -5.80 -15.60
N ALA A 257 -0.03 -5.51 -15.83
CA ALA A 257 -0.48 -4.18 -16.20
C ALA A 257 -1.84 -3.87 -15.55
N ARG A 258 -2.05 -2.59 -15.21
CA ARG A 258 -3.29 -2.06 -14.69
C ARG A 258 -3.63 -0.76 -15.40
N PHE A 259 -4.90 -0.64 -15.79
CA PHE A 259 -5.51 0.54 -16.38
C PHE A 259 -6.74 0.91 -15.56
N GLU A 260 -6.81 2.12 -15.05
CA GLU A 260 -7.97 2.63 -14.35
C GLU A 260 -8.33 3.98 -14.96
N ARG A 261 -9.56 4.08 -15.48
CA ARG A 261 -10.06 5.24 -16.21
C ARG A 261 -11.52 5.49 -15.82
N PRO A 262 -11.77 5.92 -14.59
CA PRO A 262 -13.10 6.34 -14.17
C PRO A 262 -13.52 7.58 -14.95
N ASN A 263 -14.84 7.81 -15.04
CA ASN A 263 -15.40 9.03 -15.64
C ASN A 263 -15.27 10.23 -14.69
N SER A 264 -15.10 9.97 -13.38
CA SER A 264 -14.97 11.00 -12.35
C SER A 264 -14.08 10.53 -11.20
N SER A 265 -13.26 11.45 -10.67
CA SER A 265 -12.52 11.22 -9.42
C SER A 265 -13.50 11.15 -8.24
N ARG A 266 -13.00 10.63 -7.10
CA ARG A 266 -13.73 10.71 -5.86
C ARG A 266 -13.80 12.17 -5.41
N SER A 267 -15.01 12.67 -5.14
CA SER A 267 -15.26 14.04 -4.72
C SER A 267 -15.40 14.15 -3.20
N PRO A 268 -14.82 15.19 -2.57
CA PRO A 268 -15.00 15.45 -1.15
C PRO A 268 -16.36 16.09 -0.86
N ARG A 269 -16.86 15.86 0.35
CA ARG A 269 -17.95 16.57 0.93
C ARG A 269 -17.46 17.82 1.66
N ARG A 270 -18.12 18.97 1.51
CA ARG A 270 -17.87 20.18 2.31
C ARG A 270 -18.44 20.01 3.71
N GLU A 271 -17.58 19.98 4.71
CA GLU A 271 -17.94 19.74 6.11
C GLU A 271 -18.23 21.04 6.88
N THR A 272 -17.60 22.16 6.46
CA THR A 272 -17.76 23.49 7.07
C THR A 272 -18.20 24.50 6.01
N PRO A 273 -18.87 25.60 6.38
CA PRO A 273 -19.13 26.70 5.45
C PRO A 273 -17.85 27.31 4.90
N ILE A 274 -17.89 27.81 3.66
CA ILE A 274 -16.78 28.53 3.02
C ILE A 274 -17.28 29.84 2.40
N ALA A 275 -16.45 30.88 2.41
CA ALA A 275 -16.67 32.12 1.68
C ALA A 275 -15.90 32.08 0.35
N VAL A 276 -16.56 32.29 -0.77
CA VAL A 276 -15.97 32.21 -2.11
C VAL A 276 -16.23 33.49 -2.89
N PHE A 277 -15.29 33.85 -3.80
CA PHE A 277 -15.45 34.96 -4.71
C PHE A 277 -16.02 34.45 -6.04
N ASN A 278 -17.25 34.86 -6.40
CA ASN A 278 -17.94 34.40 -7.60
C ASN A 278 -17.63 35.25 -8.87
N GLY A 279 -16.58 36.05 -8.83
CA GLY A 279 -16.20 36.98 -9.89
C GLY A 279 -16.80 38.39 -9.74
N ARG A 280 -17.76 38.58 -8.81
CA ARG A 280 -18.40 39.88 -8.51
C ARG A 280 -18.46 40.19 -7.01
N ASN A 281 -18.91 39.23 -6.24
CA ASN A 281 -19.13 39.36 -4.80
C ASN A 281 -18.59 38.15 -4.06
N VAL A 282 -18.32 38.33 -2.77
CA VAL A 282 -18.05 37.21 -1.86
C VAL A 282 -19.39 36.64 -1.38
N VAL A 283 -19.58 35.36 -1.56
CA VAL A 283 -20.78 34.63 -1.14
C VAL A 283 -20.42 33.50 -0.19
N ALA A 284 -21.25 33.24 0.80
CA ALA A 284 -21.07 32.13 1.72
C ALA A 284 -21.82 30.87 1.18
N LEU A 285 -21.11 29.76 1.17
CA LEU A 285 -21.66 28.44 0.85
C LEU A 285 -21.77 27.64 2.16
N PRO A 286 -22.94 27.07 2.51
CA PRO A 286 -23.10 26.24 3.69
C PRO A 286 -22.38 24.88 3.52
N ALA A 287 -22.15 24.13 4.61
CA ALA A 287 -21.81 22.72 4.56
C ALA A 287 -22.85 21.93 3.75
N THR A 288 -22.46 20.86 3.07
CA THR A 288 -23.37 19.97 2.35
C THR A 288 -24.14 19.07 3.32
N SER A 289 -25.35 18.61 2.95
CA SER A 289 -26.29 17.97 3.88
C SER A 289 -25.98 16.50 4.15
N GLY A 290 -25.83 15.68 3.13
CA GLY A 290 -25.64 14.24 3.22
C GLY A 290 -24.17 13.82 3.13
N PRO A 291 -23.80 12.59 3.53
CA PRO A 291 -22.41 12.12 3.46
C PRO A 291 -21.92 11.92 2.01
N TYR A 292 -22.82 11.77 1.07
CA TYR A 292 -22.55 11.55 -0.35
C TYR A 292 -23.01 12.71 -1.24
N ASP A 293 -23.50 13.80 -0.64
CA ASP A 293 -23.89 15.02 -1.38
C ASP A 293 -22.64 15.89 -1.55
N VAL A 294 -22.26 16.17 -2.78
CA VAL A 294 -21.09 16.96 -3.12
C VAL A 294 -21.41 18.08 -4.09
N GLN A 295 -20.54 19.09 -4.16
CA GLN A 295 -20.66 20.24 -5.06
C GLN A 295 -19.27 20.58 -5.58
N THR A 296 -18.72 19.78 -6.48
CA THR A 296 -17.39 19.96 -7.01
C THR A 296 -17.43 20.45 -8.45
N ASN A 297 -16.50 21.35 -8.82
CA ASN A 297 -16.38 21.93 -10.15
C ASN A 297 -15.32 21.25 -11.03
N ALA A 298 -14.37 20.52 -10.44
CA ALA A 298 -13.33 19.84 -11.19
C ALA A 298 -13.92 18.82 -12.18
N ASN A 299 -13.29 18.65 -13.34
CA ASN A 299 -13.74 17.73 -14.37
C ASN A 299 -13.59 16.24 -14.03
N GLY A 300 -13.09 15.93 -12.84
CA GLY A 300 -13.03 14.59 -12.25
C GLY A 300 -12.08 13.60 -12.94
N LEU A 301 -11.07 14.06 -13.67
CA LEU A 301 -10.06 13.17 -14.26
C LEU A 301 -9.32 12.39 -13.16
N SER A 302 -9.20 11.07 -13.32
CA SER A 302 -8.38 10.22 -12.45
C SER A 302 -7.87 8.99 -13.22
N ASP A 303 -6.97 9.22 -14.18
CA ASP A 303 -6.42 8.16 -15.03
C ASP A 303 -5.15 7.56 -14.42
N GLN A 304 -5.11 6.24 -14.31
CA GLN A 304 -3.95 5.50 -13.85
C GLN A 304 -3.56 4.41 -14.84
N THR A 305 -2.28 4.34 -15.18
CA THR A 305 -1.72 3.27 -16.00
C THR A 305 -0.41 2.81 -15.39
N GLY A 306 -0.35 1.55 -14.99
CA GLY A 306 0.87 0.92 -14.47
C GLY A 306 1.18 -0.37 -15.19
N TYR A 307 2.46 -0.66 -15.41
CA TYR A 307 2.89 -1.96 -15.85
C TYR A 307 4.27 -2.32 -15.29
N GLY A 308 4.52 -3.60 -15.19
CA GLY A 308 5.78 -4.12 -14.67
C GLY A 308 6.18 -5.43 -15.33
N PHE A 309 7.49 -5.68 -15.31
CA PHE A 309 8.12 -6.92 -15.73
C PHE A 309 9.11 -7.35 -14.65
N ALA A 310 9.16 -8.65 -14.37
CA ALA A 310 10.17 -9.19 -13.47
C ALA A 310 10.67 -10.53 -14.00
N LEU A 311 11.98 -10.76 -13.81
CA LEU A 311 12.63 -12.04 -14.05
C LEU A 311 13.26 -12.51 -12.76
N THR A 312 12.77 -13.64 -12.25
CA THR A 312 13.33 -14.33 -11.09
C THR A 312 14.04 -15.58 -11.57
N GLY A 313 15.34 -15.66 -11.34
CA GLY A 313 16.14 -16.87 -11.53
C GLY A 313 16.45 -17.49 -10.18
N ARG A 314 16.22 -18.79 -10.03
CA ARG A 314 16.56 -19.55 -8.81
C ARG A 314 17.39 -20.75 -9.19
N TRP A 315 18.54 -20.89 -8.55
CA TRP A 315 19.47 -21.99 -8.73
C TRP A 315 19.82 -22.66 -7.40
N SER A 316 19.34 -23.88 -7.22
CA SER A 316 19.74 -24.74 -6.10
C SER A 316 21.08 -25.39 -6.45
N ILE A 317 22.18 -24.79 -5.96
CA ILE A 317 23.56 -25.28 -6.20
C ILE A 317 23.77 -26.60 -5.48
N SER A 318 23.16 -26.72 -4.30
CA SER A 318 23.13 -27.94 -3.49
C SER A 318 21.85 -27.97 -2.66
N ASP A 319 21.59 -29.04 -1.92
CA ASP A 319 20.46 -29.15 -0.99
C ASP A 319 20.44 -28.06 0.09
N ARG A 320 21.60 -27.43 0.32
CA ARG A 320 21.77 -26.40 1.36
C ARG A 320 21.88 -24.97 0.81
N VAL A 321 22.27 -24.80 -0.44
CA VAL A 321 22.59 -23.48 -1.01
C VAL A 321 21.71 -23.20 -2.21
N THR A 322 20.96 -22.11 -2.14
CA THR A 322 20.18 -21.57 -3.26
C THR A 322 20.61 -20.15 -3.56
N LEU A 323 20.92 -19.86 -4.82
CA LEU A 323 21.07 -18.50 -5.35
C LEU A 323 19.76 -18.04 -5.98
N GLU A 324 19.44 -16.78 -5.77
CA GLU A 324 18.27 -16.16 -6.38
C GLU A 324 18.63 -14.78 -6.91
N SER A 325 18.16 -14.48 -8.13
CA SER A 325 18.30 -13.17 -8.78
C SER A 325 16.94 -12.67 -9.17
N ILE A 326 16.59 -11.44 -8.76
CA ILE A 326 15.32 -10.79 -9.11
C ILE A 326 15.65 -9.47 -9.79
N SER A 327 15.36 -9.37 -11.10
CA SER A 327 15.47 -8.15 -11.89
C SER A 327 14.07 -7.66 -12.23
N ALA A 328 13.74 -6.41 -11.93
CA ALA A 328 12.42 -5.88 -12.20
C ALA A 328 12.46 -4.46 -12.73
N TYR A 329 11.55 -4.17 -13.66
CA TYR A 329 11.27 -2.83 -14.17
C TYR A 329 9.78 -2.55 -14.04
N ARG A 330 9.42 -1.35 -13.57
CA ARG A 330 8.04 -0.89 -13.49
C ARG A 330 7.93 0.55 -13.99
N ARG A 331 6.77 0.85 -14.58
CA ARG A 331 6.39 2.22 -14.95
C ARG A 331 4.98 2.50 -14.49
N PHE A 332 4.77 3.74 -14.04
CA PHE A 332 3.48 4.22 -13.58
C PHE A 332 3.22 5.63 -14.11
N ASN A 333 2.02 5.85 -14.65
CA ASN A 333 1.52 7.15 -15.06
C ASN A 333 0.22 7.43 -14.33
N PHE A 334 0.06 8.66 -13.88
CA PHE A 334 -1.11 9.10 -13.15
C PHE A 334 -1.47 10.53 -13.56
N ASP A 335 -2.74 10.76 -13.89
CA ASP A 335 -3.31 12.05 -14.21
C ASP A 335 -4.55 12.26 -13.35
N LEU A 336 -4.58 13.35 -12.56
CA LEU A 336 -5.65 13.67 -11.62
C LEU A 336 -6.04 15.14 -11.74
N ASN A 337 -7.34 15.41 -11.74
CA ASN A 337 -7.90 16.70 -11.38
C ASN A 337 -8.78 16.50 -10.14
N LEU A 338 -8.46 17.20 -9.08
CA LEU A 338 -9.11 17.04 -7.78
C LEU A 338 -9.57 18.40 -7.27
N ASP A 339 -10.85 18.50 -6.98
CA ASP A 339 -11.40 19.56 -6.18
C ASP A 339 -11.18 19.22 -4.69
N THR A 340 -10.53 20.09 -3.94
CA THR A 340 -10.25 19.85 -2.52
C THR A 340 -11.13 20.66 -1.58
N ASP A 341 -11.83 21.67 -2.09
CA ASP A 341 -12.67 22.60 -1.30
C ASP A 341 -14.14 22.23 -1.34
N ALA A 342 -14.53 21.28 -2.19
CA ALA A 342 -15.92 20.81 -2.34
C ALA A 342 -16.91 21.94 -2.67
N SER A 343 -16.50 22.89 -3.56
CA SER A 343 -17.35 23.99 -3.98
C SER A 343 -17.53 24.06 -5.50
N PRO A 344 -18.56 24.73 -6.02
CA PRO A 344 -18.73 24.93 -7.45
C PRO A 344 -17.81 26.00 -8.04
N PHE A 345 -16.80 26.46 -7.32
CA PHE A 345 -15.86 27.50 -7.73
C PHE A 345 -14.42 27.01 -7.57
N PRO A 346 -13.46 27.49 -8.39
CA PRO A 346 -12.05 27.11 -8.27
C PRO A 346 -11.40 27.82 -7.06
N VAL A 347 -11.68 27.30 -5.84
CA VAL A 347 -11.14 27.82 -4.59
C VAL A 347 -9.81 27.15 -4.28
N LEU A 348 -9.74 25.82 -4.43
CA LEU A 348 -8.50 25.06 -4.37
C LEU A 348 -8.62 23.78 -5.21
N ASP A 349 -8.54 23.94 -6.50
CA ASP A 349 -8.52 22.83 -7.44
C ASP A 349 -7.08 22.42 -7.75
N ILE A 350 -6.82 21.13 -7.75
CA ILE A 350 -5.48 20.54 -7.94
C ILE A 350 -5.42 19.75 -9.25
N LEU A 351 -4.41 20.07 -10.08
CA LEU A 351 -3.97 19.24 -11.19
C LEU A 351 -2.72 18.48 -10.77
N LEU A 352 -2.70 17.17 -11.00
CA LEU A 352 -1.52 16.34 -10.77
C LEU A 352 -1.30 15.42 -11.97
N ARG A 353 -0.09 15.44 -12.53
CA ARG A 353 0.33 14.50 -13.58
C ARG A 353 1.68 13.92 -13.20
N GLN A 354 1.70 12.63 -12.90
CA GLN A 354 2.88 11.92 -12.44
C GLN A 354 3.32 10.90 -13.48
N ARG A 355 4.63 10.81 -13.69
CA ARG A 355 5.28 9.84 -14.57
C ARG A 355 6.47 9.26 -13.82
N GLN A 356 6.39 8.00 -13.48
CA GLN A 356 7.40 7.32 -12.66
C GLN A 356 7.91 6.09 -13.40
N GLU A 357 9.22 5.86 -13.31
CA GLU A 357 9.85 4.60 -13.71
C GLU A 357 10.83 4.14 -12.64
N GLN A 358 10.88 2.84 -12.42
CA GLN A 358 11.81 2.22 -11.48
C GLN A 358 12.45 0.96 -12.05
N PHE A 359 13.66 0.69 -11.60
CA PHE A 359 14.36 -0.57 -11.82
C PHE A 359 14.90 -1.08 -10.49
N SER A 360 14.85 -2.39 -10.28
CA SER A 360 15.47 -3.02 -9.12
C SER A 360 16.20 -4.30 -9.50
N GLN A 361 17.31 -4.55 -8.81
CA GLN A 361 18.07 -5.80 -8.89
C GLN A 361 18.35 -6.29 -7.48
N GLU A 362 17.95 -7.51 -7.19
CA GLU A 362 18.30 -8.20 -5.94
C GLU A 362 19.05 -9.50 -6.26
N LEU A 363 20.18 -9.68 -5.63
CA LEU A 363 20.94 -10.94 -5.66
C LEU A 363 20.92 -11.51 -4.25
N ARG A 364 20.53 -12.75 -4.09
CA ARG A 364 20.29 -13.39 -2.81
C ARG A 364 20.98 -14.75 -2.75
N VAL A 365 21.62 -15.06 -1.62
CA VAL A 365 22.07 -16.40 -1.27
C VAL A 365 21.29 -16.87 -0.05
N ASN A 366 20.71 -18.05 -0.14
CA ASN A 366 20.08 -18.73 0.97
C ASN A 366 20.88 -20.00 1.28
N TYR A 367 21.23 -20.16 2.55
CA TYR A 367 21.83 -21.36 3.11
C TYR A 367 20.93 -21.93 4.19
N ALA A 368 20.69 -23.22 4.17
CA ALA A 368 19.88 -23.90 5.17
C ALA A 368 20.46 -25.28 5.50
N ASP A 369 20.68 -25.54 6.79
CA ASP A 369 20.93 -26.87 7.32
C ASP A 369 20.07 -27.13 8.57
N SER A 370 20.35 -28.19 9.31
CA SER A 370 19.58 -28.57 10.51
C SER A 370 19.65 -27.51 11.64
N LYS A 371 20.73 -26.72 11.71
CA LYS A 371 20.99 -25.74 12.78
C LYS A 371 21.02 -24.30 12.30
N LEU A 372 21.56 -24.03 11.11
CA LEU A 372 21.78 -22.69 10.59
C LEU A 372 20.90 -22.43 9.38
N ASN A 373 20.15 -21.34 9.41
CA ASN A 373 19.53 -20.73 8.25
C ASN A 373 20.14 -19.34 8.05
N PHE A 374 20.64 -19.07 6.87
CA PHE A 374 21.20 -17.77 6.50
C PHE A 374 20.58 -17.28 5.19
N THR A 375 20.26 -16.02 5.15
CA THR A 375 19.86 -15.29 3.93
C THR A 375 20.69 -14.02 3.86
N GLY A 376 21.42 -13.81 2.77
CA GLY A 376 22.16 -12.58 2.55
C GLY A 376 22.08 -12.14 1.10
N GLY A 377 22.33 -10.84 0.85
CA GLY A 377 22.21 -10.35 -0.52
C GLY A 377 22.66 -8.91 -0.74
N LEU A 378 22.61 -8.54 -2.02
CA LEU A 378 22.85 -7.20 -2.53
C LEU A 378 21.57 -6.69 -3.18
N TYR A 379 21.29 -5.40 -3.02
CA TYR A 379 20.12 -4.76 -3.60
C TYR A 379 20.49 -3.42 -4.22
N TYR A 380 20.02 -3.20 -5.44
CA TYR A 380 20.07 -1.91 -6.12
C TYR A 380 18.65 -1.49 -6.51
N PHE A 381 18.35 -0.22 -6.33
CA PHE A 381 17.09 0.37 -6.71
C PHE A 381 17.31 1.74 -7.34
N TYR A 382 16.70 1.94 -8.49
CA TYR A 382 16.63 3.18 -9.22
C TYR A 382 15.17 3.63 -9.33
N ASP A 383 14.91 4.91 -9.10
CA ASP A 383 13.59 5.52 -9.27
C ASP A 383 13.75 6.91 -9.88
N LEU A 384 12.99 7.17 -10.92
CA LEU A 384 12.86 8.49 -11.54
C LEU A 384 11.38 8.87 -11.53
N ASP A 385 11.07 9.92 -10.79
CA ASP A 385 9.74 10.49 -10.72
C ASP A 385 9.73 11.90 -11.32
N GLY A 386 8.75 12.15 -12.20
CA GLY A 386 8.42 13.45 -12.74
C GLY A 386 6.98 13.79 -12.38
N THR A 387 6.79 14.84 -11.61
CA THR A 387 5.48 15.34 -11.21
C THR A 387 5.27 16.75 -11.77
N PHE A 388 4.25 16.89 -12.61
CA PHE A 388 3.70 18.16 -13.00
C PHE A 388 2.46 18.43 -12.16
N SER A 389 2.44 19.51 -11.40
CA SER A 389 1.32 19.88 -10.54
C SER A 389 0.85 21.30 -10.81
N GLY A 390 -0.45 21.52 -10.69
CA GLY A 390 -1.07 22.82 -10.82
C GLY A 390 -2.08 23.04 -9.71
N VAL A 391 -2.29 24.30 -9.35
CA VAL A 391 -3.30 24.72 -8.39
C VAL A 391 -4.06 25.91 -8.96
N ASP A 392 -5.40 25.84 -8.97
CA ASP A 392 -6.30 26.97 -9.24
C ASP A 392 -6.96 27.41 -7.94
N ASN A 393 -6.84 28.68 -7.60
CA ASN A 393 -7.40 29.31 -6.40
C ASN A 393 -8.04 30.69 -6.68
N GLY A 394 -8.48 30.92 -7.90
CA GLY A 394 -9.01 32.21 -8.36
C GLY A 394 -10.27 32.66 -7.61
N ALA A 395 -11.05 31.74 -7.06
CA ALA A 395 -12.24 32.04 -6.25
C ALA A 395 -12.00 32.04 -4.74
N ALA A 396 -10.76 31.80 -4.29
CA ALA A 396 -10.41 31.81 -2.87
C ALA A 396 -10.49 33.21 -2.28
N THR A 397 -10.79 33.28 -0.97
CA THR A 397 -10.86 34.53 -0.22
C THR A 397 -9.98 34.48 1.03
N ILE A 398 -9.49 35.66 1.44
CA ILE A 398 -8.76 35.86 2.70
C ILE A 398 -9.51 36.96 3.45
N PHE A 399 -9.94 36.69 4.69
CA PHE A 399 -10.78 37.59 5.48
C PHE A 399 -12.01 38.13 4.74
N GLY A 400 -12.57 37.31 3.82
CA GLY A 400 -13.75 37.70 3.01
C GLY A 400 -13.42 38.61 1.81
N PHE A 401 -12.15 38.77 1.42
CA PHE A 401 -11.74 39.48 0.23
C PHE A 401 -11.06 38.54 -0.78
N PRO A 402 -11.17 38.77 -2.10
CA PRO A 402 -10.49 37.94 -3.10
C PRO A 402 -8.98 37.89 -2.86
N VAL A 403 -8.37 36.71 -3.08
CA VAL A 403 -6.91 36.51 -2.90
C VAL A 403 -6.05 37.51 -3.68
N THR A 404 -6.53 37.98 -4.83
CA THR A 404 -5.86 39.00 -5.65
C THR A 404 -5.74 40.36 -4.97
N ALA A 405 -6.63 40.69 -4.01
CA ALA A 405 -6.55 41.92 -3.23
C ALA A 405 -5.32 41.96 -2.31
N PHE A 406 -4.75 40.78 -2.02
CA PHE A 406 -3.54 40.62 -1.20
C PHE A 406 -2.31 40.29 -2.03
N GLY A 407 -2.39 40.33 -3.36
CA GLY A 407 -1.28 40.03 -4.25
C GLY A 407 -0.93 38.54 -4.37
N PHE A 408 -1.82 37.63 -3.97
CA PHE A 408 -1.63 36.20 -4.16
C PHE A 408 -1.93 35.77 -5.60
N PRO A 409 -1.23 34.76 -6.14
CA PRO A 409 -1.51 34.23 -7.46
C PRO A 409 -2.88 33.55 -7.47
N THR A 410 -3.58 33.63 -8.60
CA THR A 410 -4.85 32.92 -8.84
C THR A 410 -4.65 31.50 -9.30
N SER A 411 -3.45 31.19 -9.81
CA SER A 411 -3.05 29.83 -10.14
C SER A 411 -1.53 29.67 -10.16
N SER A 412 -1.06 28.45 -10.02
CA SER A 412 0.36 28.12 -10.06
C SER A 412 0.62 26.79 -10.74
N LEU A 413 1.78 26.64 -11.35
CA LEU A 413 2.28 25.42 -11.97
C LEU A 413 3.66 25.06 -11.42
N ALA A 414 3.93 23.76 -11.31
CA ALA A 414 5.25 23.25 -10.98
C ALA A 414 5.60 22.00 -11.79
N ASP A 415 6.85 21.90 -12.26
CA ASP A 415 7.47 20.69 -12.82
C ASP A 415 8.59 20.26 -11.88
N THR A 416 8.37 19.16 -11.19
CA THR A 416 9.33 18.57 -10.24
C THR A 416 9.84 17.26 -10.80
N ARG A 417 11.15 17.06 -10.75
CA ARG A 417 11.78 15.77 -11.11
C ARG A 417 12.70 15.34 -9.99
N GLN A 418 12.53 14.12 -9.55
CA GLN A 418 13.37 13.52 -8.52
C GLN A 418 13.91 12.18 -9.01
N ARG A 419 15.24 12.02 -8.88
CA ARG A 419 15.93 10.76 -9.09
C ARG A 419 16.42 10.24 -7.75
N THR A 420 16.24 8.94 -7.54
CA THR A 420 16.76 8.19 -6.37
C THR A 420 17.60 7.02 -6.86
N ASP A 421 18.81 6.89 -6.37
CA ASP A 421 19.66 5.71 -6.49
C ASP A 421 19.88 5.15 -5.07
N SER A 422 19.59 3.86 -4.86
CA SER A 422 19.70 3.21 -3.55
C SER A 422 20.47 1.90 -3.68
N TYR A 423 21.46 1.71 -2.81
CA TYR A 423 22.32 0.54 -2.75
C TYR A 423 22.24 -0.06 -1.36
N ALA A 424 22.16 -1.39 -1.26
CA ALA A 424 22.18 -2.03 0.04
C ALA A 424 22.87 -3.39 0.02
N VAL A 425 23.47 -3.72 1.18
CA VAL A 425 23.94 -5.06 1.52
C VAL A 425 23.23 -5.51 2.79
N PHE A 426 22.81 -6.77 2.83
CA PHE A 426 22.08 -7.31 3.97
C PHE A 426 22.43 -8.78 4.24
N GLY A 427 22.20 -9.20 5.48
CA GLY A 427 22.32 -10.58 5.91
C GLY A 427 21.50 -10.82 7.16
N ASP A 428 20.90 -12.00 7.27
CA ASP A 428 20.18 -12.50 8.46
C ASP A 428 20.52 -13.96 8.67
N ALA A 429 20.89 -14.30 9.88
CA ALA A 429 21.22 -15.66 10.30
C ALA A 429 20.32 -16.08 11.46
N SER A 430 19.74 -17.27 11.38
CA SER A 430 19.01 -17.92 12.46
C SER A 430 19.74 -19.21 12.85
N TYR A 431 20.10 -19.33 14.12
CA TYR A 431 20.83 -20.48 14.63
C TYR A 431 20.07 -21.17 15.75
N LYS A 432 19.88 -22.48 15.63
CA LYS A 432 19.28 -23.31 16.67
C LYS A 432 20.36 -23.66 17.71
N LEU A 433 20.32 -22.99 18.86
CA LEU A 433 21.20 -23.26 20.00
C LEU A 433 20.89 -24.62 20.63
N THR A 434 19.60 -24.94 20.73
CA THR A 434 19.07 -26.23 21.14
C THR A 434 17.88 -26.59 20.28
N GLU A 435 17.30 -27.78 20.44
CA GLU A 435 16.05 -28.16 19.75
C GLU A 435 14.87 -27.20 20.05
N ARG A 436 14.92 -26.48 21.17
CA ARG A 436 13.85 -25.56 21.61
C ARG A 436 14.23 -24.10 21.51
N LEU A 437 15.52 -23.75 21.52
CA LEU A 437 16.00 -22.38 21.59
C LEU A 437 16.68 -21.99 20.28
N SER A 438 16.19 -20.95 19.62
CA SER A 438 16.82 -20.36 18.43
C SER A 438 17.07 -18.87 18.64
N VAL A 439 18.16 -18.37 18.08
CA VAL A 439 18.51 -16.94 18.04
C VAL A 439 18.67 -16.54 16.59
N SER A 440 18.16 -15.37 16.22
CA SER A 440 18.36 -14.79 14.90
C SER A 440 18.96 -13.39 15.04
N ALA A 441 19.89 -13.08 14.16
CA ALA A 441 20.46 -11.74 14.04
C ALA A 441 20.56 -11.35 12.57
N GLY A 442 20.12 -10.16 12.26
CA GLY A 442 20.14 -9.61 10.90
C GLY A 442 20.60 -8.16 10.89
N ILE A 443 21.14 -7.76 9.75
CA ILE A 443 21.72 -6.45 9.55
C ILE A 443 21.53 -6.04 8.09
N ARG A 444 21.23 -4.76 7.85
CA ARG A 444 21.27 -4.16 6.52
C ARG A 444 21.88 -2.78 6.62
N TYR A 445 22.75 -2.48 5.69
CA TYR A 445 23.21 -1.12 5.42
C TYR A 445 22.64 -0.67 4.07
N THR A 446 22.02 0.49 4.05
CA THR A 446 21.44 1.11 2.85
C THR A 446 22.03 2.49 2.68
N TYR A 447 22.51 2.82 1.48
CA TYR A 447 22.95 4.15 1.08
C TYR A 447 22.05 4.63 -0.07
N GLU A 448 21.57 5.86 0.03
CA GLU A 448 20.69 6.47 -0.96
C GLU A 448 21.19 7.84 -1.36
N GLU A 449 21.11 8.14 -2.64
CA GLU A 449 21.35 9.46 -3.21
C GLU A 449 20.06 9.95 -3.88
N LYS A 450 19.64 11.16 -3.52
CA LYS A 450 18.47 11.82 -4.12
C LYS A 450 18.88 13.14 -4.76
N ARG A 451 18.48 13.33 -6.03
CA ARG A 451 18.65 14.57 -6.78
C ARG A 451 17.29 15.05 -7.22
N SER A 452 16.95 16.29 -6.86
CA SER A 452 15.67 16.89 -7.19
C SER A 452 15.85 18.21 -7.90
N ARG A 453 14.94 18.51 -8.85
CA ARG A 453 14.86 19.79 -9.55
C ARG A 453 13.40 20.19 -9.62
N ARG A 454 13.12 21.47 -9.32
CA ARG A 454 11.80 22.05 -9.42
C ARG A 454 11.83 23.31 -10.27
N LEU A 455 10.87 23.46 -11.18
CA LEU A 455 10.48 24.68 -11.87
C LEU A 455 9.12 25.10 -11.34
N PHE A 456 8.88 26.40 -11.28
CA PHE A 456 7.69 26.95 -10.68
C PHE A 456 7.26 28.23 -11.40
N GLU A 457 5.95 28.43 -11.63
CA GLU A 457 5.38 29.58 -12.30
C GLU A 457 4.07 29.99 -11.65
N ASN A 458 3.90 31.29 -11.36
CA ASN A 458 2.69 31.89 -10.78
C ASN A 458 1.93 32.73 -11.81
N PHE A 459 0.61 32.65 -11.75
CA PHE A 459 -0.32 33.43 -12.57
C PHE A 459 -1.20 34.29 -11.67
N PHE A 460 -1.41 35.55 -12.03
CA PHE A 460 -2.19 36.54 -11.28
C PHE A 460 -3.48 36.96 -12.01
N ASN A 461 -3.78 36.35 -13.14
CA ASN A 461 -4.99 36.61 -13.91
C ASN A 461 -6.05 35.49 -13.62
N PRO A 462 -7.20 35.81 -13.00
CA PRO A 462 -8.24 34.83 -12.71
C PRO A 462 -8.86 34.17 -13.95
N ALA A 463 -8.68 34.74 -15.15
CA ALA A 463 -9.10 34.11 -16.39
C ALA A 463 -8.17 32.95 -16.84
N VAL A 464 -7.04 32.75 -16.15
CA VAL A 464 -6.09 31.68 -16.43
C VAL A 464 -6.34 30.52 -15.48
N SER A 465 -7.00 29.46 -15.96
CA SER A 465 -7.09 28.18 -15.27
C SER A 465 -5.98 27.25 -15.75
N VAL A 466 -5.19 26.68 -14.83
CA VAL A 466 -4.16 25.72 -15.14
C VAL A 466 -4.70 24.29 -15.24
N ILE A 467 -5.87 24.02 -14.68
CA ILE A 467 -6.55 22.71 -14.73
C ILE A 467 -7.05 22.40 -16.13
N LEU A 468 -7.48 23.43 -16.88
CA LEU A 468 -8.05 23.28 -18.22
C LEU A 468 -6.98 23.24 -19.33
N ARG A 469 -5.68 23.31 -18.99
CA ARG A 469 -4.60 23.43 -19.99
C ARG A 469 -3.77 22.14 -20.05
N GLU A 470 -3.24 21.84 -21.25
CA GLU A 470 -2.28 20.76 -21.44
C GLU A 470 -0.83 21.28 -21.35
N PRO A 471 0.13 20.53 -20.68
CA PRO A 471 1.53 20.92 -20.68
C PRO A 471 2.16 20.82 -22.08
N PRO A 472 3.16 21.68 -22.42
CA PRO A 472 3.98 22.53 -21.57
C PRO A 472 3.59 24.00 -21.68
N PHE A 473 3.30 24.66 -20.55
CA PHE A 473 2.85 26.05 -20.48
C PHE A 473 3.95 27.08 -20.17
N LEU A 474 5.19 26.69 -20.00
CA LEU A 474 6.29 27.61 -19.72
C LEU A 474 6.50 28.54 -20.89
N GLY A 475 5.76 29.63 -20.95
CA GLY A 475 5.89 30.65 -22.01
C GLY A 475 4.83 31.73 -21.97
N GLY A 476 5.06 32.81 -21.26
CA GLY A 476 4.63 34.11 -21.67
C GLY A 476 3.55 34.88 -20.93
N VAL A 477 2.92 34.31 -19.86
CA VAL A 477 1.89 35.04 -19.09
C VAL A 477 2.09 34.94 -17.58
N GLY A 478 2.89 33.97 -17.08
CA GLY A 478 3.18 33.75 -15.67
C GLY A 478 4.54 34.32 -15.25
N ILE A 479 4.73 34.53 -13.97
CA ILE A 479 6.01 34.90 -13.38
C ILE A 479 6.72 33.61 -12.97
N ALA A 480 7.71 33.19 -13.77
CA ALA A 480 8.52 32.03 -13.48
C ALA A 480 9.59 32.33 -12.43
N GLY A 481 9.71 31.50 -11.40
CA GLY A 481 10.83 31.51 -10.48
C GLY A 481 12.08 30.83 -11.05
N PRO A 482 13.28 31.10 -10.52
CA PRO A 482 14.48 30.37 -10.89
C PRO A 482 14.34 28.87 -10.56
N PRO A 483 14.99 27.97 -11.35
CA PRO A 483 14.99 26.55 -11.02
C PRO A 483 15.60 26.29 -9.65
N ILE A 484 14.87 25.62 -8.76
CA ILE A 484 15.38 25.14 -7.48
C ILE A 484 15.98 23.74 -7.69
N ARG A 485 17.16 23.49 -7.14
CA ARG A 485 17.84 22.18 -7.22
C ARG A 485 18.31 21.76 -5.85
N GLY A 486 18.23 20.46 -5.58
CA GLY A 486 18.71 19.85 -4.35
C GLY A 486 19.38 18.51 -4.64
N GLU A 487 20.43 18.23 -3.89
CA GLU A 487 21.10 16.95 -3.84
C GLU A 487 21.35 16.59 -2.37
N ALA A 488 21.00 15.37 -1.99
CA ALA A 488 21.21 14.89 -0.64
C ALA A 488 21.47 13.38 -0.65
N SER A 489 22.28 12.94 0.29
CA SER A 489 22.53 11.51 0.54
C SER A 489 22.07 11.13 1.94
N PHE A 490 21.56 9.92 2.05
CA PHE A 490 21.05 9.35 3.29
C PHE A 490 21.61 7.95 3.45
N ASP A 491 21.96 7.57 4.67
CA ASP A 491 22.34 6.21 4.99
C ASP A 491 21.54 5.68 6.18
N ALA A 492 21.35 4.37 6.22
CA ALA A 492 20.65 3.72 7.28
C ALA A 492 21.23 2.34 7.59
N PHE A 493 21.44 2.12 8.87
CA PHE A 493 21.80 0.85 9.44
C PHE A 493 20.59 0.27 10.18
N THR A 494 20.08 -0.89 9.73
CA THR A 494 18.85 -1.49 10.25
C THR A 494 19.11 -2.89 10.82
N PRO A 495 19.61 -2.98 12.07
CA PRO A 495 19.81 -4.24 12.76
C PRO A 495 18.48 -4.84 13.24
N ARG A 496 18.47 -6.15 13.39
CA ARG A 496 17.41 -6.93 14.02
C ARG A 496 18.02 -8.06 14.82
N VAL A 497 17.49 -8.30 16.02
CA VAL A 497 17.82 -9.48 16.84
C VAL A 497 16.50 -10.09 17.31
N SER A 498 16.40 -11.40 17.30
CA SER A 498 15.28 -12.11 17.92
C SER A 498 15.70 -13.41 18.56
N ILE A 499 14.99 -13.76 19.64
CA ILE A 499 15.09 -15.03 20.31
C ILE A 499 13.74 -15.72 20.24
N SER A 500 13.73 -17.01 19.98
CA SER A 500 12.50 -17.81 19.98
C SER A 500 12.71 -19.11 20.77
N TYR A 501 11.69 -19.48 21.52
CA TYR A 501 11.71 -20.65 22.41
C TYR A 501 10.45 -21.49 22.19
N LYS A 502 10.63 -22.75 21.76
CA LYS A 502 9.56 -23.75 21.70
C LYS A 502 9.30 -24.27 23.11
N LEU A 503 8.32 -23.67 23.79
CA LEU A 503 7.93 -24.09 25.13
C LEU A 503 7.36 -25.52 25.12
N ALA A 504 6.56 -25.81 24.09
CA ALA A 504 6.02 -27.12 23.76
C ALA A 504 5.83 -27.19 22.24
N GLU A 505 5.56 -28.38 21.66
CA GLU A 505 5.30 -28.50 20.20
C GLU A 505 4.24 -27.50 19.67
N PRO A 506 3.11 -27.26 20.37
CA PRO A 506 2.11 -26.33 19.89
C PRO A 506 2.38 -24.86 20.29
N VAL A 507 3.51 -24.53 20.97
CA VAL A 507 3.73 -23.20 21.56
C VAL A 507 5.12 -22.67 21.27
N LEU A 508 5.20 -21.64 20.42
CA LEU A 508 6.41 -20.85 20.19
C LEU A 508 6.27 -19.47 20.89
N LEU A 509 7.21 -19.17 21.78
CA LEU A 509 7.39 -17.83 22.35
C LEU A 509 8.52 -17.12 21.62
N TYR A 510 8.43 -15.81 21.45
CA TYR A 510 9.50 -15.01 20.87
C TYR A 510 9.60 -13.61 21.44
N ALA A 511 10.80 -13.04 21.35
CA ALA A 511 11.05 -11.63 21.59
C ALA A 511 12.01 -11.11 20.51
N SER A 512 11.84 -9.85 20.11
CA SER A 512 12.69 -9.21 19.11
C SER A 512 12.90 -7.72 19.38
N ALA A 513 14.04 -7.22 18.91
CA ALA A 513 14.35 -5.80 18.82
C ALA A 513 14.81 -5.50 17.39
N SER A 514 14.30 -4.42 16.79
CA SER A 514 14.62 -4.05 15.42
C SER A 514 14.63 -2.54 15.22
N ARG A 515 15.34 -2.10 14.18
CA ARG A 515 15.35 -0.72 13.71
C ARG A 515 14.87 -0.68 12.27
N GLY A 516 14.02 0.31 11.95
CA GLY A 516 13.57 0.62 10.59
C GLY A 516 13.80 2.08 10.26
N PHE A 517 13.69 2.43 8.98
CA PHE A 517 13.76 3.80 8.51
C PHE A 517 12.84 4.06 7.33
N LYS A 518 12.38 5.32 7.21
CA LYS A 518 11.79 5.89 6.00
C LYS A 518 12.74 6.95 5.46
N SER A 519 12.99 6.95 4.16
CA SER A 519 14.02 7.80 3.54
C SER A 519 13.72 9.29 3.69
N GLY A 520 14.76 10.11 3.72
CA GLY A 520 14.68 11.56 3.57
C GLY A 520 14.39 11.95 2.11
N GLY A 521 14.28 13.26 1.83
CA GLY A 521 13.98 13.76 0.48
C GLY A 521 13.80 15.26 0.42
N PHE A 522 13.10 15.72 -0.63
CA PHE A 522 12.81 17.14 -0.88
C PHE A 522 11.30 17.30 -1.05
N ASP A 523 10.72 18.36 -0.47
CA ASP A 523 9.30 18.67 -0.69
C ASP A 523 9.07 19.16 -2.13
N GLY A 524 8.40 18.35 -2.92
CA GLY A 524 8.06 18.67 -4.31
C GLY A 524 7.05 19.82 -4.45
N ARG A 525 6.38 20.30 -3.39
CA ARG A 525 5.47 21.45 -3.39
C ARG A 525 6.16 22.76 -3.09
N ALA A 526 7.38 22.71 -2.55
CA ALA A 526 8.10 23.90 -2.11
C ALA A 526 8.15 24.99 -3.19
N THR A 527 7.77 26.21 -2.85
CA THR A 527 7.81 27.39 -3.72
C THR A 527 9.02 28.27 -3.47
N THR A 528 9.77 27.97 -2.39
CA THR A 528 10.95 28.71 -1.95
C THR A 528 12.09 27.75 -1.63
N ASN A 529 13.33 28.27 -1.58
CA ASN A 529 14.49 27.48 -1.15
C ASN A 529 14.35 26.98 0.29
N PHE A 530 13.64 27.72 1.15
CA PHE A 530 13.37 27.32 2.53
C PHE A 530 12.54 26.03 2.58
N GLY A 531 11.41 25.98 1.88
CA GLY A 531 10.56 24.78 1.81
C GLY A 531 11.21 23.62 1.07
N PHE A 532 12.20 23.88 0.18
CA PHE A 532 12.91 22.86 -0.57
C PHE A 532 14.16 22.32 0.15
N ALA A 533 14.42 22.73 1.38
CA ALA A 533 15.47 22.11 2.18
C ALA A 533 15.24 20.61 2.34
N PRO A 534 16.29 19.76 2.32
CA PRO A 534 16.10 18.32 2.47
C PRO A 534 15.61 17.97 3.87
N PHE A 535 14.56 17.15 3.96
CA PHE A 535 14.12 16.54 5.22
C PHE A 535 14.89 15.24 5.46
N ARG A 536 15.09 14.93 6.75
CA ARG A 536 15.89 13.78 7.21
C ARG A 536 15.08 12.48 7.16
N PRO A 537 15.76 11.31 7.17
CA PRO A 537 15.10 10.02 7.39
C PRO A 537 14.36 9.98 8.74
N GLU A 538 13.18 9.37 8.73
CA GLU A 538 12.44 9.00 9.93
C GLU A 538 12.92 7.63 10.41
N ILE A 539 13.14 7.48 11.71
CA ILE A 539 13.72 6.29 12.32
C ILE A 539 12.73 5.70 13.34
N VAL A 540 12.62 4.38 13.35
CA VAL A 540 11.90 3.64 14.40
C VAL A 540 12.81 2.65 15.10
N ARG A 541 12.66 2.54 16.44
CA ARG A 541 13.13 1.43 17.26
C ARG A 541 11.92 0.67 17.78
N SER A 542 11.91 -0.64 17.57
CA SER A 542 10.78 -1.48 17.92
C SER A 542 11.22 -2.65 18.79
N TYR A 543 10.44 -2.90 19.84
CA TYR A 543 10.57 -4.04 20.73
C TYR A 543 9.27 -4.81 20.72
N GLU A 544 9.32 -6.11 20.46
CA GLU A 544 8.15 -6.96 20.33
C GLU A 544 8.36 -8.27 21.09
N GLY A 545 7.32 -8.73 21.79
CA GLY A 545 7.24 -10.06 22.36
C GLY A 545 5.93 -10.72 21.95
N GLY A 546 5.94 -12.02 21.70
CA GLY A 546 4.75 -12.71 21.26
C GLY A 546 4.76 -14.21 21.49
N ALA A 547 3.58 -14.79 21.26
CA ALA A 547 3.32 -16.22 21.30
C ALA A 547 2.57 -16.66 20.05
N LYS A 548 2.99 -17.78 19.47
CA LYS A 548 2.28 -18.47 18.38
C LYS A 548 1.92 -19.85 18.83
N THR A 549 0.64 -20.19 18.76
CA THR A 549 0.15 -21.45 19.30
C THR A 549 -0.77 -22.16 18.32
N SER A 550 -0.70 -23.51 18.32
CA SER A 550 -1.52 -24.36 17.47
C SER A 550 -1.97 -25.58 18.26
N TRP A 551 -3.24 -25.61 18.66
CA TRP A 551 -3.84 -26.61 19.52
C TRP A 551 -4.78 -27.52 18.74
N LEU A 552 -5.13 -28.68 19.33
CA LEU A 552 -6.12 -29.60 18.78
C LEU A 552 -5.82 -30.04 17.34
N ASN A 553 -4.54 -30.36 17.05
CA ASN A 553 -4.04 -30.72 15.72
C ASN A 553 -4.34 -29.62 14.67
N GLY A 554 -4.10 -28.36 15.01
CA GLY A 554 -4.29 -27.22 14.12
C GLY A 554 -5.74 -26.72 14.00
N LYS A 555 -6.69 -27.30 14.77
CA LYS A 555 -8.08 -26.81 14.80
C LYS A 555 -8.26 -25.50 15.55
N LEU A 556 -7.34 -25.15 16.46
CA LEU A 556 -7.33 -23.88 17.17
C LEU A 556 -5.93 -23.26 17.09
N ILE A 557 -5.84 -22.13 16.43
CA ILE A 557 -4.63 -21.31 16.32
C ILE A 557 -4.89 -20.02 17.09
N VAL A 558 -3.96 -19.65 17.99
CA VAL A 558 -4.01 -18.39 18.74
C VAL A 558 -2.64 -17.76 18.70
N ASN A 559 -2.53 -16.58 18.08
CA ASN A 559 -1.30 -15.80 18.00
C ASN A 559 -1.50 -14.48 18.73
N ALA A 560 -0.55 -14.11 19.58
CA ALA A 560 -0.57 -12.86 20.32
C ALA A 560 0.78 -12.15 20.22
N ALA A 561 0.77 -10.83 20.22
CA ALA A 561 1.97 -10.00 20.27
C ALA A 561 1.70 -8.76 21.12
N VAL A 562 2.73 -8.29 21.81
CA VAL A 562 2.79 -6.97 22.46
C VAL A 562 4.02 -6.23 21.93
N PHE A 563 3.91 -4.92 21.76
CA PHE A 563 4.98 -4.14 21.17
C PHE A 563 5.11 -2.75 21.78
N TYR A 564 6.31 -2.20 21.68
CA TYR A 564 6.63 -0.81 21.91
C TYR A 564 7.49 -0.27 20.76
N ASN A 565 7.08 0.85 20.18
CA ASN A 565 7.77 1.54 19.10
C ASN A 565 8.10 2.98 19.51
N ASP A 566 9.33 3.42 19.25
CA ASP A 566 9.82 4.79 19.46
C ASP A 566 10.24 5.36 18.10
N TYR A 567 9.54 6.41 17.65
CA TYR A 567 9.77 7.08 16.37
C TYR A 567 10.42 8.43 16.60
N THR A 568 11.49 8.67 15.85
CA THR A 568 12.20 9.96 15.86
C THR A 568 12.22 10.55 14.46
N ASP A 569 12.26 11.88 14.36
CA ASP A 569 12.26 12.61 13.10
C ASP A 569 11.03 12.30 12.23
N VAL A 570 9.85 12.16 12.85
CA VAL A 570 8.59 11.84 12.14
C VAL A 570 8.31 12.90 11.09
N GLN A 571 8.13 12.45 9.86
CA GLN A 571 7.89 13.29 8.70
C GLN A 571 6.41 13.64 8.60
N VAL A 572 6.10 14.93 8.65
CA VAL A 572 4.73 15.45 8.62
C VAL A 572 4.58 16.56 7.58
N THR A 573 3.39 16.67 7.00
CA THR A 573 2.97 17.83 6.22
C THR A 573 2.36 18.87 7.15
N SER A 574 2.84 20.10 7.08
CA SER A 574 2.25 21.26 7.75
C SER A 574 2.13 22.42 6.78
N PHE A 575 1.33 23.39 7.13
CA PHE A 575 1.18 24.65 6.40
C PHE A 575 1.66 25.79 7.27
N GLY A 576 2.31 26.77 6.67
CA GLY A 576 2.86 27.91 7.41
C GLY A 576 3.32 29.02 6.48
N SER A 577 4.01 30.02 7.03
CA SER A 577 4.59 31.10 6.25
C SER A 577 6.11 30.95 6.18
N ASP A 578 6.67 31.18 5.00
CA ASP A 578 8.12 31.31 4.81
C ASP A 578 8.64 32.46 5.70
N PRO A 579 9.59 32.22 6.60
CA PRO A 579 10.05 33.24 7.55
C PRO A 579 10.79 34.41 6.89
N VAL A 580 11.22 34.28 5.63
CA VAL A 580 11.94 35.33 4.89
C VAL A 580 10.99 36.14 4.03
N THR A 581 10.09 35.47 3.31
CA THR A 581 9.20 36.12 2.33
C THR A 581 7.79 36.38 2.86
N GLY A 582 7.41 35.78 3.99
CA GLY A 582 6.06 35.84 4.56
C GLY A 582 5.01 35.09 3.73
N THR A 583 5.39 34.46 2.62
CA THR A 583 4.46 33.75 1.75
C THR A 583 3.98 32.45 2.39
N PHE A 584 2.69 32.12 2.18
CA PHE A 584 2.14 30.83 2.59
C PHE A 584 2.84 29.68 1.85
N VAL A 585 3.30 28.68 2.60
CA VAL A 585 4.02 27.52 2.08
C VAL A 585 3.48 26.24 2.70
N SER A 586 3.46 25.17 1.90
CA SER A 586 3.35 23.80 2.39
C SER A 586 4.74 23.30 2.74
N LEU A 587 4.90 22.71 3.91
CA LEU A 587 6.16 22.21 4.44
C LEU A 587 6.04 20.72 4.74
N PHE A 588 6.98 19.94 4.21
CA PHE A 588 7.15 18.54 4.59
C PHE A 588 8.46 18.42 5.39
N THR A 589 8.34 18.25 6.68
CA THR A 589 9.46 18.37 7.62
C THR A 589 9.48 17.28 8.67
N ASN A 590 10.62 17.14 9.37
CA ASN A 590 10.74 16.28 10.54
C ASN A 590 10.29 17.07 11.78
N ALA A 591 9.01 17.04 12.08
CA ALA A 591 8.40 17.91 13.09
C ALA A 591 7.98 17.20 14.37
N ALA A 592 8.00 15.87 14.43
CA ALA A 592 7.48 15.15 15.57
C ALA A 592 8.39 14.00 16.06
N ARG A 593 8.18 13.64 17.33
CA ARG A 593 8.53 12.35 17.93
C ARG A 593 7.25 11.66 18.33
N GLU A 594 7.21 10.34 18.17
CA GLU A 594 6.01 9.56 18.46
C GLU A 594 6.39 8.27 19.19
N SER A 595 5.55 7.85 20.13
CA SER A 595 5.63 6.52 20.73
C SER A 595 4.31 5.77 20.55
N ALA A 596 4.41 4.46 20.33
CA ALA A 596 3.27 3.59 20.19
C ALA A 596 3.48 2.31 21.01
N VAL A 597 2.54 2.00 21.89
CA VAL A 597 2.48 0.74 22.66
C VAL A 597 1.15 0.05 22.36
N GLY A 598 1.18 -1.27 22.21
CA GLY A 598 -0.05 -1.99 21.90
C GLY A 598 0.05 -3.49 22.04
N GLY A 599 -1.10 -4.12 21.82
CA GLY A 599 -1.26 -5.56 21.80
C GLY A 599 -2.13 -6.03 20.63
N GLU A 600 -1.86 -7.23 20.16
CA GLU A 600 -2.52 -7.86 19.03
C GLU A 600 -2.87 -9.30 19.36
N LEU A 601 -4.03 -9.73 18.93
CA LEU A 601 -4.50 -11.12 19.07
C LEU A 601 -5.16 -11.56 17.78
N GLU A 602 -4.80 -12.73 17.29
CA GLU A 602 -5.43 -13.41 16.17
C GLU A 602 -5.82 -14.82 16.56
N ILE A 603 -7.05 -15.20 16.25
CA ILE A 603 -7.62 -16.50 16.57
C ILE A 603 -8.19 -17.10 15.28
N ARG A 604 -7.91 -18.39 15.05
CA ARG A 604 -8.60 -19.19 14.06
C ARG A 604 -9.04 -20.50 14.72
N ALA A 605 -10.35 -20.77 14.69
CA ALA A 605 -10.93 -21.98 15.25
C ALA A 605 -11.74 -22.74 14.18
N ARG A 606 -11.61 -24.06 14.19
CA ARG A 606 -12.39 -25.01 13.38
C ARG A 606 -12.99 -26.07 14.29
N PRO A 607 -14.03 -25.72 15.07
CA PRO A 607 -14.57 -26.60 16.11
C PRO A 607 -15.22 -27.85 15.54
N VAL A 608 -15.88 -27.73 14.40
CA VAL A 608 -16.51 -28.83 13.66
C VAL A 608 -16.20 -28.71 12.17
N GLU A 609 -16.40 -29.76 11.40
CA GLU A 609 -16.21 -29.77 9.97
C GLU A 609 -17.09 -28.69 9.28
N GLY A 610 -16.51 -27.97 8.35
CA GLY A 610 -17.19 -26.92 7.61
C GLY A 610 -17.33 -25.59 8.37
N LEU A 611 -17.08 -25.52 9.68
CA LEU A 611 -17.17 -24.28 10.46
C LEU A 611 -15.78 -23.69 10.72
N THR A 612 -15.56 -22.45 10.27
CA THR A 612 -14.35 -21.68 10.56
C THR A 612 -14.75 -20.36 11.24
N ILE A 613 -14.08 -20.04 12.34
CA ILE A 613 -14.22 -18.79 13.09
C ILE A 613 -12.85 -18.11 13.09
N ASP A 614 -12.76 -16.91 12.54
CA ASP A 614 -11.57 -16.09 12.54
C ASP A 614 -11.82 -14.82 13.36
N GLY A 615 -10.96 -14.55 14.35
CA GLY A 615 -11.00 -13.35 15.18
C GLY A 615 -9.71 -12.56 15.12
N SER A 616 -9.81 -11.26 15.15
CA SER A 616 -8.66 -10.34 15.26
C SER A 616 -8.98 -9.23 16.26
N LEU A 617 -7.98 -8.83 17.05
CA LEU A 617 -8.08 -7.75 18.03
C LEU A 617 -6.78 -6.97 18.06
N GLY A 618 -6.86 -5.64 17.96
CA GLY A 618 -5.77 -4.71 18.15
C GLY A 618 -6.13 -3.66 19.19
N VAL A 619 -5.24 -3.45 20.13
CA VAL A 619 -5.25 -2.30 21.04
C VAL A 619 -3.98 -1.49 20.79
N LEU A 620 -4.11 -0.17 20.70
CA LEU A 620 -3.02 0.72 20.34
C LEU A 620 -3.14 2.01 21.15
N LYS A 621 -2.06 2.42 21.78
CA LYS A 621 -1.91 3.75 22.36
C LYS A 621 -0.73 4.43 21.68
N ALA A 622 -1.02 5.18 20.64
CA ALA A 622 -0.06 6.02 19.92
C ALA A 622 -0.22 7.48 20.38
N ARG A 623 0.90 8.17 20.54
CA ARG A 623 0.92 9.58 20.94
C ARG A 623 2.16 10.27 20.39
N TYR A 624 2.04 11.55 20.14
CA TYR A 624 3.20 12.39 19.96
C TYR A 624 3.85 12.67 21.31
N ASP A 625 5.17 12.49 21.39
CA ASP A 625 5.98 12.85 22.58
C ASP A 625 6.52 14.27 22.44
N ALA A 626 6.64 14.78 21.20
CA ALA A 626 6.88 16.15 20.84
C ALA A 626 6.36 16.40 19.43
N PHE A 627 5.60 17.48 19.21
CA PHE A 627 5.11 17.84 17.89
C PHE A 627 4.98 19.35 17.77
N ASN A 628 5.85 19.95 16.94
CA ASN A 628 5.88 21.38 16.68
C ASN A 628 5.64 21.65 15.21
N ILE A 629 4.72 22.56 14.89
CA ILE A 629 4.43 23.02 13.53
C ILE A 629 4.48 24.54 13.45
N LEU A 630 4.61 25.07 12.24
CA LEU A 630 4.46 26.49 11.98
C LEU A 630 2.98 26.80 11.75
N VAL A 631 2.40 27.68 12.59
CA VAL A 631 1.06 28.21 12.43
C VAL A 631 1.19 29.73 12.35
N GLY A 632 0.80 30.33 11.22
CA GLY A 632 0.94 31.76 11.00
C GLY A 632 2.39 32.29 11.17
N GLY A 633 3.41 31.47 10.88
CA GLY A 633 4.84 31.80 11.07
C GLY A 633 5.37 31.62 12.49
N VAL A 634 4.54 31.16 13.45
CA VAL A 634 4.92 30.90 14.82
C VAL A 634 5.06 29.39 15.08
N VAL A 635 6.17 28.98 15.71
CA VAL A 635 6.34 27.60 16.13
C VAL A 635 5.34 27.29 17.25
N THR A 636 4.42 26.38 16.99
CA THR A 636 3.31 26.02 17.89
C THR A 636 3.45 24.56 18.31
N ASP A 637 3.41 24.31 19.62
CA ASP A 637 3.37 22.96 20.19
C ASP A 637 1.95 22.38 20.05
N VAL A 638 1.85 21.26 19.34
CA VAL A 638 0.60 20.53 19.08
C VAL A 638 0.69 19.06 19.51
N THR A 639 1.55 18.78 20.48
CA THR A 639 1.82 17.42 21.02
C THR A 639 0.56 16.71 21.54
N ASN A 640 -0.49 17.45 21.92
CA ASN A 640 -1.76 16.90 22.41
C ASN A 640 -2.68 16.36 21.32
N ARG A 641 -2.33 16.50 20.04
CA ARG A 641 -3.12 15.94 18.92
C ARG A 641 -3.04 14.42 18.89
N ARG A 642 -4.09 13.79 18.37
CA ARG A 642 -4.11 12.33 18.12
C ARG A 642 -3.21 11.99 16.95
N VAL A 643 -2.56 10.84 17.05
CA VAL A 643 -1.84 10.25 15.91
C VAL A 643 -2.83 9.84 14.82
N VAL A 644 -2.50 10.17 13.57
CA VAL A 644 -3.37 9.93 12.42
C VAL A 644 -3.55 8.44 12.17
N ASN A 645 -4.80 8.03 11.87
CA ASN A 645 -5.17 6.66 11.54
C ASN A 645 -4.74 5.61 12.58
N ALA A 646 -4.66 6.02 13.86
CA ALA A 646 -4.29 5.21 15.01
C ALA A 646 -5.46 5.08 16.01
N PRO A 647 -6.52 4.30 15.70
CA PRO A 647 -7.61 4.05 16.65
C PRO A 647 -7.08 3.27 17.86
N ASP A 648 -7.54 3.63 19.07
CA ASP A 648 -7.13 2.96 20.32
C ASP A 648 -7.53 1.47 20.35
N PHE A 649 -8.60 1.13 19.61
CA PHE A 649 -9.16 -0.20 19.55
C PHE A 649 -9.65 -0.53 18.13
N ASN A 650 -9.33 -1.72 17.65
CA ASN A 650 -9.95 -2.33 16.49
C ASN A 650 -10.10 -3.84 16.70
N GLY A 651 -11.20 -4.40 16.21
CA GLY A 651 -11.44 -5.83 16.30
C GLY A 651 -12.33 -6.30 15.16
N GLY A 652 -12.12 -7.53 14.72
CA GLY A 652 -12.88 -8.19 13.69
C GLY A 652 -13.20 -9.63 14.05
N LEU A 653 -14.38 -10.10 13.65
CA LEU A 653 -14.82 -11.47 13.79
C LEU A 653 -15.46 -11.92 12.49
N GLY A 654 -15.03 -13.06 11.95
CA GLY A 654 -15.61 -13.70 10.78
C GLY A 654 -16.04 -15.12 11.10
N VAL A 655 -17.19 -15.53 10.62
CA VAL A 655 -17.71 -16.89 10.73
C VAL A 655 -18.08 -17.38 9.34
N THR A 656 -17.46 -18.49 8.92
CA THR A 656 -17.80 -19.18 7.67
C THR A 656 -18.32 -20.57 8.03
N TRP A 657 -19.51 -20.90 7.55
CA TRP A 657 -20.10 -22.19 7.77
C TRP A 657 -20.53 -22.83 6.44
N ARG A 658 -19.83 -23.88 6.06
CA ARG A 658 -20.11 -24.69 4.88
C ARG A 658 -20.88 -25.94 5.27
N LEU A 659 -22.10 -26.08 4.77
CA LEU A 659 -23.00 -27.19 5.04
C LEU A 659 -23.19 -28.04 3.80
N PRO A 660 -23.00 -29.36 3.84
CA PRO A 660 -23.34 -30.24 2.73
C PRO A 660 -24.86 -30.28 2.51
N VAL A 661 -25.27 -30.28 1.24
CA VAL A 661 -26.66 -30.43 0.80
C VAL A 661 -26.72 -31.68 -0.07
N GLY A 662 -27.05 -32.81 0.56
CA GLY A 662 -26.85 -34.10 -0.05
C GLY A 662 -25.38 -34.40 -0.32
N SER A 663 -25.09 -35.25 -1.31
CA SER A 663 -23.72 -35.64 -1.67
C SER A 663 -23.09 -34.76 -2.77
N ARG A 664 -23.89 -33.92 -3.44
CA ARG A 664 -23.46 -33.19 -4.67
C ARG A 664 -23.28 -31.71 -4.46
N TYR A 665 -23.94 -31.10 -3.47
CA TYR A 665 -23.97 -29.66 -3.29
C TYR A 665 -23.54 -29.24 -1.90
N ALA A 666 -23.20 -27.98 -1.73
CA ALA A 666 -22.95 -27.35 -0.43
C ALA A 666 -23.50 -25.94 -0.42
N THR A 667 -23.96 -25.50 0.73
CA THR A 667 -24.30 -24.11 1.02
C THR A 667 -23.28 -23.52 1.98
N THR A 668 -22.73 -22.35 1.66
CA THR A 668 -21.80 -21.64 2.54
C THR A 668 -22.46 -20.34 3.01
N PHE A 669 -22.48 -20.15 4.31
CA PHE A 669 -22.86 -18.91 4.97
C PHE A 669 -21.59 -18.23 5.48
N HIS A 670 -21.49 -16.93 5.26
CA HIS A 670 -20.42 -16.12 5.83
C HIS A 670 -20.98 -14.83 6.38
N ILE A 671 -20.50 -14.48 7.56
CA ILE A 671 -20.69 -13.17 8.16
C ILE A 671 -19.36 -12.70 8.74
N ASP A 672 -18.97 -11.49 8.46
CA ASP A 672 -17.89 -10.82 9.16
C ASP A 672 -18.33 -9.44 9.65
N GLY A 673 -17.85 -9.10 10.84
CA GLY A 673 -18.06 -7.82 11.48
C GLY A 673 -16.77 -7.28 12.05
N ALA A 674 -16.59 -5.96 11.97
CA ALA A 674 -15.47 -5.26 12.57
C ALA A 674 -15.95 -4.01 13.30
N TYR A 675 -15.26 -3.66 14.38
CA TYR A 675 -15.42 -2.40 15.08
C TYR A 675 -14.09 -1.65 15.13
N ARG A 676 -14.14 -0.32 14.95
CA ARG A 676 -13.01 0.60 15.12
C ARG A 676 -13.42 1.74 16.03
N SER A 677 -12.57 2.11 16.98
CA SER A 677 -12.78 3.29 17.82
C SER A 677 -12.51 4.58 17.03
N THR A 678 -12.84 5.71 17.63
CA THR A 678 -12.61 7.04 17.04
C THR A 678 -11.14 7.27 16.70
N ALA A 679 -10.86 7.81 15.51
CA ALA A 679 -9.52 8.16 15.05
C ALA A 679 -9.48 9.55 14.40
N ALA A 680 -8.35 10.24 14.54
CA ALA A 680 -7.98 11.34 13.66
C ALA A 680 -7.66 10.78 12.27
N ILE A 681 -8.11 11.43 11.19
CA ILE A 681 -7.82 11.01 9.81
C ILE A 681 -6.91 12.02 9.08
N GLU A 682 -6.58 13.13 9.74
CA GLU A 682 -5.66 14.15 9.25
C GLU A 682 -4.87 14.76 10.43
N ILE A 683 -3.77 15.45 10.13
CA ILE A 683 -2.74 15.84 11.09
C ILE A 683 -3.16 16.93 12.08
N THR A 684 -4.18 17.72 11.76
CA THR A 684 -4.64 18.80 12.65
C THR A 684 -5.57 18.30 13.75
N ASP A 685 -6.04 17.04 13.64
CA ASP A 685 -7.00 16.39 14.54
C ASP A 685 -8.29 17.21 14.72
N SER A 686 -8.81 17.78 13.63
CA SER A 686 -10.03 18.55 13.65
C SER A 686 -11.21 17.71 14.16
N PRO A 687 -11.96 18.19 15.16
CA PRO A 687 -13.17 17.48 15.64
C PRO A 687 -14.22 17.22 14.56
N VAL A 688 -14.29 18.09 13.55
CA VAL A 688 -15.23 17.98 12.41
C VAL A 688 -14.84 16.82 11.51
N LEU A 689 -13.54 16.62 11.27
CA LEU A 689 -13.01 15.58 10.37
C LEU A 689 -12.77 14.24 11.06
N ARG A 690 -12.75 14.17 12.39
CA ARG A 690 -12.55 12.89 13.09
C ARG A 690 -13.55 11.84 12.62
N GLN A 691 -13.07 10.65 12.28
CA GLN A 691 -13.93 9.49 12.12
C GLN A 691 -14.34 8.97 13.49
N ARG A 692 -15.62 9.07 13.82
CA ARG A 692 -16.19 8.49 15.06
C ARG A 692 -16.11 6.96 15.01
N GLY A 693 -16.16 6.32 16.19
CA GLY A 693 -16.21 4.87 16.26
C GLY A 693 -17.36 4.29 15.42
N TYR A 694 -17.09 3.19 14.71
CA TYR A 694 -18.05 2.58 13.80
C TYR A 694 -17.89 1.06 13.75
N GLU A 695 -18.99 0.42 13.36
CA GLU A 695 -19.05 -0.98 12.98
C GLU A 695 -19.19 -1.14 11.46
N ALA A 696 -18.58 -2.19 10.92
CA ALA A 696 -18.77 -2.64 9.54
C ALA A 696 -19.16 -4.11 9.56
N VAL A 697 -20.25 -4.46 8.90
CA VAL A 697 -20.78 -5.83 8.84
C VAL A 697 -20.97 -6.21 7.37
N ASN A 698 -20.46 -7.38 6.99
CA ASN A 698 -20.63 -7.95 5.66
C ASN A 698 -21.20 -9.37 5.80
N LEU A 699 -21.94 -9.81 4.81
CA LEU A 699 -22.46 -11.16 4.75
C LEU A 699 -22.57 -11.67 3.32
N PHE A 700 -22.50 -13.00 3.15
CA PHE A 700 -22.94 -13.64 1.92
C PHE A 700 -23.51 -15.05 2.19
N VAL A 701 -24.28 -15.51 1.22
CA VAL A 701 -24.71 -16.89 1.07
C VAL A 701 -24.27 -17.40 -0.29
N ALA A 702 -23.64 -18.57 -0.34
CA ALA A 702 -23.25 -19.22 -1.58
C ALA A 702 -23.84 -20.63 -1.63
N PHE A 703 -24.31 -21.02 -2.83
CA PHE A 703 -24.73 -22.39 -3.15
C PHE A 703 -23.94 -22.90 -4.33
N GLY A 704 -23.45 -24.14 -4.25
CA GLY A 704 -22.64 -24.67 -5.32
C GLY A 704 -22.34 -26.15 -5.21
N ASP A 705 -21.42 -26.60 -6.05
CA ASP A 705 -20.92 -27.97 -6.09
C ASP A 705 -20.12 -28.34 -4.84
N ALA A 706 -20.33 -29.52 -4.30
CA ALA A 706 -19.62 -30.00 -3.10
C ALA A 706 -18.08 -30.08 -3.29
N LYS A 707 -17.61 -30.19 -4.55
CA LYS A 707 -16.18 -30.21 -4.93
C LYS A 707 -15.67 -28.84 -5.37
N ASP A 708 -16.42 -27.76 -5.10
CA ASP A 708 -16.06 -26.37 -5.44
C ASP A 708 -15.80 -26.08 -6.94
N ARG A 709 -16.32 -26.91 -7.85
CA ARG A 709 -16.18 -26.66 -9.28
C ARG A 709 -16.97 -25.44 -9.73
N TRP A 710 -18.11 -25.15 -9.11
CA TRP A 710 -18.87 -23.94 -9.32
C TRP A 710 -19.67 -23.55 -8.06
N GLN A 711 -19.93 -22.27 -7.94
CA GLN A 711 -20.85 -21.71 -6.93
C GLN A 711 -21.51 -20.42 -7.41
N VAL A 712 -22.72 -20.16 -6.95
CA VAL A 712 -23.40 -18.87 -7.05
C VAL A 712 -23.43 -18.27 -5.65
N ARG A 713 -23.02 -17.01 -5.53
CA ARG A 713 -22.93 -16.27 -4.28
C ARG A 713 -23.79 -15.01 -4.38
N ALA A 714 -24.58 -14.71 -3.35
CA ALA A 714 -25.23 -13.42 -3.13
C ALA A 714 -24.64 -12.78 -1.87
N GLY A 715 -24.17 -11.53 -1.97
CA GLY A 715 -23.46 -10.86 -0.90
C GLY A 715 -23.94 -9.43 -0.66
N ILE A 716 -23.74 -8.96 0.58
CA ILE A 716 -23.98 -7.58 1.00
C ILE A 716 -22.76 -7.11 1.79
N GLN A 717 -22.18 -5.97 1.39
CA GLN A 717 -21.14 -5.29 2.14
C GLN A 717 -21.73 -4.04 2.80
N ASN A 718 -21.16 -3.67 3.97
CA ASN A 718 -21.64 -2.54 4.77
C ASN A 718 -23.16 -2.66 5.04
N VAL A 719 -23.60 -3.79 5.61
CA VAL A 719 -25.04 -4.06 5.88
C VAL A 719 -25.71 -2.95 6.68
N THR A 720 -24.98 -2.35 7.62
CA THR A 720 -25.47 -1.26 8.50
C THR A 720 -25.53 0.10 7.82
N ASP A 721 -25.08 0.19 6.56
CA ASP A 721 -25.05 1.42 5.74
C ASP A 721 -24.35 2.60 6.44
N ARG A 722 -23.22 2.30 7.09
CA ARG A 722 -22.42 3.31 7.77
C ARG A 722 -21.65 4.17 6.78
N ALA A 723 -21.82 5.47 6.88
CA ALA A 723 -20.97 6.44 6.21
C ALA A 723 -19.65 6.57 6.98
N VAL A 724 -18.58 6.02 6.41
CA VAL A 724 -17.24 6.00 7.02
C VAL A 724 -16.37 7.02 6.32
N ARG A 725 -15.88 8.03 7.05
CA ARG A 725 -14.94 9.01 6.53
C ARG A 725 -13.54 8.37 6.51
N VAL A 726 -12.91 8.34 5.33
CA VAL A 726 -11.62 7.65 5.11
C VAL A 726 -10.46 8.61 4.96
N GLN A 727 -10.73 9.86 4.62
CA GLN A 727 -9.74 10.92 4.50
C GLN A 727 -10.40 12.29 4.67
N GLY A 728 -9.63 13.30 5.03
CA GLY A 728 -10.09 14.68 5.13
C GLY A 728 -8.97 15.67 4.84
N PHE A 729 -9.37 16.85 4.36
CA PHE A 729 -8.55 18.02 4.22
C PHE A 729 -8.99 19.08 5.21
N ASN A 730 -8.11 19.44 6.14
CA ASN A 730 -8.30 20.65 6.94
C ASN A 730 -7.56 21.81 6.28
N LEU A 731 -8.32 22.61 5.59
CA LEU A 731 -7.90 23.82 4.89
C LEU A 731 -8.52 25.07 5.57
N SER A 732 -8.79 24.99 6.88
CA SER A 732 -9.44 26.05 7.64
C SER A 732 -8.61 27.33 7.73
N GLU A 733 -7.28 27.25 7.67
CA GLU A 733 -6.39 28.42 7.61
C GLU A 733 -6.42 29.10 6.23
N PHE A 734 -6.52 28.32 5.18
CA PHE A 734 -6.66 28.78 3.80
C PHE A 734 -7.11 27.60 2.90
N PRO A 735 -8.16 27.73 2.12
CA PRO A 735 -9.05 28.90 1.92
C PRO A 735 -10.23 29.00 2.94
N GLY A 736 -10.19 28.31 4.05
CA GLY A 736 -11.21 28.43 5.10
C GLY A 736 -12.25 27.31 5.13
N VAL A 737 -11.91 26.10 4.64
CA VAL A 737 -12.83 24.96 4.52
C VAL A 737 -12.24 23.69 5.15
N GLU A 738 -13.11 22.81 5.64
CA GLU A 738 -12.83 21.42 5.94
C GLU A 738 -13.66 20.51 5.01
N ALA A 739 -13.00 19.51 4.41
CA ALA A 739 -13.62 18.63 3.44
C ALA A 739 -13.27 17.16 3.72
N GLY A 740 -14.25 16.25 3.54
CA GLY A 740 -14.11 14.84 3.89
C GLY A 740 -14.50 13.89 2.77
N PHE A 741 -13.76 12.78 2.63
CA PHE A 741 -14.04 11.69 1.69
C PHE A 741 -14.64 10.50 2.43
N PHE A 742 -15.67 9.89 1.83
CA PHE A 742 -16.38 8.76 2.42
C PHE A 742 -16.15 7.47 1.64
N ALA A 743 -16.09 6.34 2.35
CA ALA A 743 -16.14 5.01 1.75
C ALA A 743 -17.49 4.76 1.08
N ALA A 744 -17.57 3.73 0.26
CA ALA A 744 -18.82 3.35 -0.41
C ALA A 744 -19.94 3.05 0.60
N PRO A 745 -21.21 3.41 0.29
CA PRO A 745 -22.38 3.00 1.06
C PRO A 745 -22.58 1.49 0.97
N ARG A 746 -23.72 0.99 1.47
CA ARG A 746 -24.08 -0.42 1.35
C ARG A 746 -24.12 -0.88 -0.10
N THR A 747 -23.39 -1.97 -0.38
CA THR A 747 -23.38 -2.62 -1.69
C THR A 747 -23.86 -4.06 -1.60
N PHE A 748 -24.50 -4.53 -2.66
CA PHE A 748 -24.89 -5.93 -2.82
C PHE A 748 -24.54 -6.41 -4.22
N ASP A 749 -24.19 -7.68 -4.31
CA ASP A 749 -23.86 -8.33 -5.57
C ASP A 749 -24.30 -9.79 -5.62
N VAL A 750 -24.38 -10.30 -6.85
CA VAL A 750 -24.50 -11.73 -7.13
C VAL A 750 -23.35 -12.12 -8.03
N ARG A 751 -22.67 -13.21 -7.67
CA ARG A 751 -21.48 -13.71 -8.40
C ARG A 751 -21.61 -15.17 -8.74
N PHE A 752 -21.18 -15.54 -9.94
CA PHE A 752 -20.88 -16.90 -10.34
C PHE A 752 -19.38 -17.12 -10.25
N ILE A 753 -18.96 -18.24 -9.66
CA ILE A 753 -17.56 -18.65 -9.56
C ILE A 753 -17.42 -20.06 -10.10
N GLY A 754 -16.53 -20.27 -11.07
CA GLY A 754 -16.23 -21.56 -11.69
C GLY A 754 -14.73 -21.90 -11.63
N ARG A 755 -14.42 -23.20 -11.44
CA ARG A 755 -13.06 -23.74 -11.41
C ARG A 755 -13.01 -25.04 -12.20
N PHE A 756 -11.97 -25.24 -13.00
CA PHE A 756 -11.77 -26.45 -13.81
C PHE A 756 -10.29 -26.80 -13.98
#